data_5dd0930ae6db144cca130a519e5a48cf
#
_entry.id   5dd0930ae6db144cca130a519e5a48cf
#
_cell.length_a   1.000
_cell.length_b   1.000
_cell.length_c   1.000
_cell.angle_alpha   90.00
_cell.angle_beta   90.00
_cell.angle_gamma   90.00
#
_symmetry.space_group_name_H-M   'P 1'
#
loop_
_entity.id
_entity.type
_entity.pdbx_description
1 polymer ?
#
loop_
_entity_poly.entity_id
_entity_poly.type
_entity_poly.pdbx_seq_one_letter_code
_entity_poly.pdbx_strand_id
1 'polypeptide(L)'
;CDRRQRQMCIRDSKYTVFAFDKEFNRNRYNAMKKALMQTGIHVADKAHPNGDAEEISLRGVVYPCSLTCAVKDTNKYVAYFNLLSSDPERVWSPEEIQLASRLTYILSGMLHTRRAAEHAESTTRTLTDVMDNMNSYVLAVAQDSGEIVFASKSFEQYLGKLVGKKESDVFSKTWCELPAHKEGMLFGGDYYSEIMNKWFNVSEKLIKWHDGRTIRLCTLNDISEKINYERVIEKQVFYDNLTGLPNRLSLDKSIQGIIESDENSTVMLIDLDNFKNINDSYGHNNGDRLLKEIGKFFEDFAQKNKKLSVFRFGSDEFVVLLRDQDQTEIDEICKIIHDKFNTEWQIANSTCYCTCSMGVAKFPKLDDTVNTVLKRIDLAISYAKKQGKNCTINYNETIGRILSRQIDLERLMHRDITNGFAHFKAYYQPIFSSSEKKLVGCEALMRWNPPEFGQVSPAEFIPMAERLGYINLLGENIIRITGRQCKKWADAGLDLRMNINLSVGQIIEPDFLDKIDTLFDETGAPPEKICFEVTESLAIHDMEKMKELLKHITDKGVKIALDDFGTGYSSLNCIKEMPLNTIKIDKSFIDDIAKNPDTAVFVKMIVNLSHDLHIAVCAEGVEEQVQFDILRDLETDVIQGYYFGRPMPSDKFEEKFLSEKLQSVK
;
A
#
# COMPACT_ATOMS: atom_id res chain seq x y z
N CYS A 1 3.59 43.70 -40.65
CA CYS A 1 4.23 44.99 -40.89
C CYS A 1 3.93 45.44 -42.28
N ASP A 2 3.04 46.39 -42.35
CA ASP A 2 2.57 46.91 -43.63
C ASP A 2 3.66 47.85 -44.24
N ARG A 3 4.42 47.31 -45.18
CA ARG A 3 5.41 48.10 -45.95
C ARG A 3 4.68 48.84 -47.05
N ARG A 4 3.88 49.85 -46.69
CA ARG A 4 3.40 50.80 -47.67
C ARG A 4 4.51 51.77 -47.99
N GLN A 5 5.03 51.63 -49.18
CA GLN A 5 5.94 52.55 -49.85
C GLN A 5 5.43 54.00 -49.79
N ARG A 6 6.15 54.87 -49.10
CA ARG A 6 5.86 56.29 -49.12
C ARG A 6 6.78 56.92 -50.20
N GLN A 7 6.22 57.19 -51.36
CA GLN A 7 6.85 58.07 -52.37
C GLN A 7 6.70 59.51 -51.86
N MET A 8 7.80 60.16 -51.64
CA MET A 8 7.81 61.62 -51.45
C MET A 8 8.32 62.25 -52.72
N CYS A 9 7.41 62.90 -53.47
CA CYS A 9 7.74 63.65 -54.66
C CYS A 9 7.74 65.15 -54.34
N ILE A 10 8.89 65.82 -54.51
CA ILE A 10 8.98 67.24 -54.49
C ILE A 10 9.21 67.64 -55.98
N ARG A 11 8.21 68.31 -56.58
CA ARG A 11 8.24 68.72 -57.97
C ARG A 11 8.51 70.21 -58.01
N ASP A 12 9.71 70.63 -58.37
CA ASP A 12 10.01 71.95 -58.76
C ASP A 12 10.32 71.93 -60.30
N SER A 13 10.20 73.07 -60.95
CA SER A 13 10.30 73.21 -62.40
C SER A 13 11.60 72.70 -63.05
N LYS A 14 12.61 72.37 -62.23
CA LYS A 14 13.92 71.88 -62.67
C LYS A 14 14.32 70.53 -62.13
N TYR A 15 13.71 70.03 -61.00
CA TYR A 15 14.17 68.79 -60.30
C TYR A 15 12.99 67.94 -59.85
N THR A 16 13.18 66.61 -59.84
CA THR A 16 12.20 65.64 -59.33
C THR A 16 12.93 64.72 -58.34
N VAL A 17 12.41 64.59 -57.07
CA VAL A 17 12.99 63.75 -56.03
C VAL A 17 12.07 62.54 -55.83
N PHE A 18 12.64 61.32 -55.80
CA PHE A 18 11.91 60.11 -55.61
C PHE A 18 12.63 59.20 -54.55
N ALA A 19 11.86 58.54 -53.71
CA ALA A 19 12.33 57.44 -52.85
C ALA A 19 11.90 56.13 -53.55
N PHE A 20 12.83 55.22 -53.80
CA PHE A 20 12.60 54.00 -54.55
C PHE A 20 12.42 52.74 -53.73
N ASP A 21 11.53 51.88 -54.27
CA ASP A 21 11.48 50.47 -53.93
C ASP A 21 11.45 49.60 -55.21
N LYS A 22 12.31 48.58 -55.25
CA LYS A 22 12.24 47.30 -55.95
C LYS A 22 12.44 47.14 -57.47
N GLU A 23 12.49 48.11 -58.35
CA GLU A 23 12.68 47.85 -59.78
C GLU A 23 13.98 48.39 -60.37
N PHE A 24 15.08 48.20 -59.70
CA PHE A 24 16.39 48.52 -60.25
C PHE A 24 17.04 47.26 -60.86
N ASN A 25 17.44 47.42 -62.18
CA ASN A 25 18.18 46.39 -62.90
C ASN A 25 19.49 46.07 -62.16
N ARG A 26 19.74 44.80 -61.91
CA ARG A 26 20.79 44.27 -60.99
C ARG A 26 22.22 44.71 -61.43
N ASN A 27 22.50 44.85 -62.69
CA ASN A 27 23.81 45.23 -63.21
C ASN A 27 24.11 46.73 -62.97
N ARG A 28 23.13 47.57 -63.15
CA ARG A 28 23.19 49.03 -62.91
C ARG A 28 23.37 49.32 -61.42
N TYR A 29 22.70 48.54 -60.56
CA TYR A 29 22.83 48.60 -59.09
C TYR A 29 24.26 48.33 -58.62
N ASN A 30 25.00 47.44 -59.27
CA ASN A 30 26.37 47.11 -58.88
C ASN A 30 27.39 48.22 -59.20
N ALA A 31 27.30 48.87 -60.35
CA ALA A 31 28.18 50.02 -60.72
C ALA A 31 27.92 51.23 -59.81
N MET A 32 26.66 51.59 -59.63
CA MET A 32 26.22 52.69 -58.77
C MET A 32 26.54 52.36 -57.30
N LYS A 33 26.33 51.13 -56.88
CA LYS A 33 26.66 50.66 -55.47
C LYS A 33 28.14 50.82 -55.21
N LYS A 34 29.03 50.50 -56.16
CA LYS A 34 30.49 50.65 -55.98
C LYS A 34 30.89 52.10 -55.76
N ALA A 35 30.34 53.03 -56.61
CA ALA A 35 30.60 54.48 -56.46
C ALA A 35 30.03 55.04 -55.15
N LEU A 36 28.76 54.64 -54.77
CA LEU A 36 28.12 55.08 -53.57
C LEU A 36 28.82 54.51 -52.29
N MET A 37 29.41 53.30 -52.39
CA MET A 37 30.23 52.77 -51.30
C MET A 37 31.51 53.52 -51.04
N GLN A 38 32.14 54.08 -52.14
CA GLN A 38 33.38 54.79 -52.03
C GLN A 38 33.20 56.25 -51.65
N THR A 39 32.31 56.98 -52.28
CA THR A 39 32.16 58.45 -52.17
C THR A 39 30.85 58.87 -51.49
N GLY A 40 29.85 57.99 -51.41
CA GLY A 40 28.48 58.29 -50.99
C GLY A 40 27.64 59.00 -52.06
N ILE A 41 28.20 59.31 -53.18
CA ILE A 41 27.55 60.05 -54.25
C ILE A 41 27.90 59.40 -55.60
N HIS A 42 26.94 59.35 -56.46
CA HIS A 42 27.13 58.96 -57.88
C HIS A 42 26.54 60.05 -58.79
N VAL A 43 27.38 60.54 -59.72
CA VAL A 43 27.01 61.56 -60.68
C VAL A 43 27.01 60.92 -62.06
N ALA A 44 25.90 61.07 -62.76
CA ALA A 44 25.76 60.69 -64.15
C ALA A 44 25.26 61.93 -64.93
N ASP A 45 26.14 62.58 -65.73
CA ASP A 45 25.87 63.75 -66.56
C ASP A 45 26.79 63.74 -67.79
N LYS A 46 26.67 64.76 -68.63
CA LYS A 46 27.45 64.88 -69.85
C LYS A 46 28.97 65.01 -69.61
N ALA A 47 29.38 65.53 -68.45
CA ALA A 47 30.80 65.69 -68.12
C ALA A 47 31.38 64.41 -67.49
N HIS A 48 30.52 63.53 -66.95
CA HIS A 48 30.87 62.28 -66.29
C HIS A 48 30.08 61.12 -66.97
N PRO A 49 30.32 60.81 -68.22
CA PRO A 49 29.69 59.70 -68.88
C PRO A 49 30.29 58.41 -68.33
N ASN A 50 29.69 57.83 -67.32
CA ASN A 50 30.01 56.45 -66.99
C ASN A 50 29.46 55.57 -68.11
N GLY A 51 30.29 54.79 -68.79
CA GLY A 51 30.05 54.04 -70.01
C GLY A 51 28.85 53.10 -70.07
N ASP A 52 28.11 52.98 -68.98
CA ASP A 52 26.87 52.18 -68.86
C ASP A 52 25.69 52.99 -68.28
N ALA A 53 25.70 54.33 -68.44
CA ALA A 53 24.60 55.15 -67.93
C ALA A 53 23.38 55.05 -68.86
N GLU A 54 22.62 53.97 -68.68
CA GLU A 54 21.24 53.92 -69.17
C GLU A 54 20.42 54.99 -68.44
N GLU A 55 19.64 55.73 -69.23
CA GLU A 55 18.73 56.77 -68.77
C GLU A 55 17.77 56.26 -67.71
N ILE A 56 17.60 56.97 -66.55
CA ILE A 56 16.61 56.62 -65.55
C ILE A 56 15.22 56.95 -66.15
N SER A 57 14.46 55.88 -66.44
CA SER A 57 13.07 56.03 -66.83
C SER A 57 12.14 55.97 -65.64
N LEU A 58 11.32 56.99 -65.48
CA LEU A 58 10.36 57.08 -64.41
C LEU A 58 9.00 57.54 -64.96
N ARG A 59 7.99 56.70 -64.79
CA ARG A 59 6.64 56.96 -65.34
C ARG A 59 6.61 57.34 -66.81
N GLY A 60 7.44 56.70 -67.63
CA GLY A 60 7.54 56.94 -69.04
C GLY A 60 8.34 58.20 -69.42
N VAL A 61 8.94 58.91 -68.45
CA VAL A 61 9.86 60.04 -68.69
C VAL A 61 11.27 59.55 -68.51
N VAL A 62 12.12 59.80 -69.48
CA VAL A 62 13.56 59.43 -69.46
C VAL A 62 14.35 60.63 -68.90
N TYR A 63 15.21 60.31 -67.94
CA TYR A 63 16.10 61.26 -67.28
C TYR A 63 17.57 60.91 -67.60
N PRO A 64 18.22 61.60 -68.56
CA PRO A 64 19.57 61.28 -69.00
C PRO A 64 20.64 61.61 -67.95
N CYS A 65 20.34 62.56 -67.10
CA CYS A 65 21.29 63.01 -66.07
C CYS A 65 20.73 62.76 -64.63
N SER A 66 21.51 62.15 -63.72
CA SER A 66 21.14 61.91 -62.36
C SER A 66 22.28 62.21 -61.40
N LEU A 67 21.92 62.70 -60.21
CA LEU A 67 22.80 62.81 -59.05
C LEU A 67 22.19 61.99 -57.93
N THR A 68 22.81 60.87 -57.58
CA THR A 68 22.35 59.91 -56.54
C THR A 68 23.22 60.01 -55.31
N CYS A 69 22.62 60.21 -54.17
CA CYS A 69 23.28 60.24 -52.89
C CYS A 69 22.73 59.13 -51.98
N ALA A 70 23.63 58.46 -51.30
CA ALA A 70 23.26 57.35 -50.40
C ALA A 70 22.97 57.89 -48.98
N VAL A 71 21.77 57.61 -48.48
CA VAL A 71 21.34 57.85 -47.11
C VAL A 71 21.74 56.66 -46.23
N LYS A 72 22.57 56.89 -45.22
CA LYS A 72 23.10 55.84 -44.34
C LYS A 72 22.44 55.92 -42.97
N ASP A 73 22.22 54.76 -42.35
CA ASP A 73 21.98 54.63 -40.94
C ASP A 73 23.09 53.77 -40.37
N THR A 74 23.92 54.36 -39.50
CA THR A 74 25.20 53.78 -39.09
C THR A 74 26.07 53.38 -40.28
N ASN A 75 26.29 52.09 -40.50
CA ASN A 75 27.09 51.56 -41.61
C ASN A 75 26.29 50.90 -42.74
N LYS A 76 24.95 51.05 -42.73
CA LYS A 76 24.05 50.42 -43.72
C LYS A 76 23.39 51.48 -44.57
N TYR A 77 23.32 51.24 -45.87
CA TYR A 77 22.55 52.08 -46.78
C TYR A 77 21.05 51.74 -46.65
N VAL A 78 20.25 52.72 -46.32
CA VAL A 78 18.82 52.52 -46.02
C VAL A 78 17.90 53.21 -47.03
N ALA A 79 18.40 54.20 -47.74
CA ALA A 79 17.68 54.92 -48.82
C ALA A 79 18.64 55.57 -49.75
N TYR A 80 18.13 56.03 -50.89
CA TYR A 80 18.84 56.83 -51.87
C TYR A 80 18.06 58.09 -52.09
N PHE A 81 18.75 59.21 -52.25
CA PHE A 81 18.23 60.48 -52.60
C PHE A 81 18.70 60.81 -54.06
N ASN A 82 17.80 61.03 -55.00
CA ASN A 82 18.12 61.25 -56.37
C ASN A 82 17.58 62.58 -56.83
N LEU A 83 18.44 63.39 -57.49
CA LEU A 83 18.09 64.50 -58.34
C LEU A 83 18.19 64.07 -59.77
N LEU A 84 17.12 64.30 -60.57
CA LEU A 84 17.03 63.85 -61.93
C LEU A 84 16.81 65.08 -62.87
N SER A 85 17.48 65.11 -63.99
CA SER A 85 17.28 66.14 -65.03
C SER A 85 16.93 65.49 -66.33
N SER A 86 15.92 66.04 -67.06
CA SER A 86 15.55 65.69 -68.42
C SER A 86 16.36 66.36 -69.47
N ASP A 87 17.23 67.27 -69.12
CA ASP A 87 18.14 67.94 -70.04
C ASP A 87 19.39 67.09 -70.29
N PRO A 88 19.64 66.58 -71.50
CA PRO A 88 20.81 65.75 -71.80
C PRO A 88 22.14 66.47 -71.76
N GLU A 89 22.14 67.84 -71.83
CA GLU A 89 23.30 68.69 -71.87
C GLU A 89 23.69 69.15 -70.39
N ARG A 90 22.88 68.64 -69.40
CA ARG A 90 23.11 69.02 -68.00
C ARG A 90 24.45 68.51 -67.49
N VAL A 91 25.18 69.42 -66.79
CA VAL A 91 26.33 69.12 -65.96
C VAL A 91 26.01 69.56 -64.51
N TRP A 92 26.16 68.67 -63.55
CA TRP A 92 25.94 69.02 -62.14
C TRP A 92 27.10 69.89 -61.62
N SER A 93 26.80 71.07 -61.08
CA SER A 93 27.84 71.92 -60.47
C SER A 93 28.37 71.37 -59.18
N PRO A 94 29.62 71.75 -58.81
CA PRO A 94 30.19 71.36 -57.51
C PRO A 94 29.33 71.79 -56.31
N GLU A 95 28.66 72.95 -56.43
CA GLU A 95 27.76 73.47 -55.39
C GLU A 95 26.54 72.60 -55.23
N GLU A 96 25.93 72.12 -56.36
CA GLU A 96 24.79 71.23 -56.35
C GLU A 96 25.11 69.86 -55.74
N ILE A 97 26.27 69.33 -56.13
CA ILE A 97 26.78 68.07 -55.55
C ILE A 97 27.01 68.23 -54.05
N GLN A 98 27.60 69.32 -53.60
CA GLN A 98 27.84 69.60 -52.19
C GLN A 98 26.53 69.80 -51.40
N LEU A 99 25.52 70.48 -52.00
CA LEU A 99 24.20 70.66 -51.42
C LEU A 99 23.49 69.33 -51.29
N ALA A 100 23.50 68.45 -52.24
CA ALA A 100 22.91 67.15 -52.24
C ALA A 100 23.58 66.25 -51.10
N SER A 101 24.91 66.36 -51.00
CA SER A 101 25.67 65.69 -49.96
C SER A 101 25.24 66.14 -48.57
N ARG A 102 25.13 67.45 -48.33
CA ARG A 102 24.69 68.04 -47.07
C ARG A 102 23.25 67.60 -46.70
N LEU A 103 22.33 67.63 -47.66
CA LEU A 103 20.97 67.14 -47.46
C LEU A 103 20.92 65.67 -47.08
N THR A 104 21.76 64.86 -47.71
CA THR A 104 21.85 63.44 -47.44
C THR A 104 22.37 63.18 -46.02
N TYR A 105 23.35 63.95 -45.53
CA TYR A 105 23.87 63.87 -44.16
C TYR A 105 22.79 64.24 -43.17
N ILE A 106 22.00 65.32 -43.39
CA ILE A 106 20.90 65.69 -42.47
C ILE A 106 19.83 64.59 -42.42
N LEU A 107 19.43 64.04 -43.60
CA LEU A 107 18.48 62.96 -43.69
C LEU A 107 18.96 61.70 -42.98
N SER A 108 20.24 61.35 -43.11
CA SER A 108 20.83 60.23 -42.38
C SER A 108 20.76 60.42 -40.85
N GLY A 109 21.08 61.61 -40.37
CA GLY A 109 20.95 61.94 -38.94
C GLY A 109 19.52 61.88 -38.44
N MET A 110 18.55 62.43 -39.16
CA MET A 110 17.13 62.35 -38.80
C MET A 110 16.59 60.92 -38.76
N LEU A 111 16.95 60.08 -39.74
CA LEU A 111 16.54 58.70 -39.78
C LEU A 111 17.17 57.89 -38.60
N HIS A 112 18.43 58.14 -38.33
CA HIS A 112 19.10 57.50 -37.19
C HIS A 112 18.43 57.83 -35.87
N THR A 113 18.17 59.11 -35.58
CA THR A 113 17.54 59.57 -34.34
C THR A 113 16.12 58.99 -34.24
N ARG A 114 15.33 59.00 -35.32
CA ARG A 114 13.98 58.46 -35.31
C ARG A 114 13.96 56.94 -35.06
N ARG A 115 14.81 56.18 -35.74
CA ARG A 115 14.90 54.73 -35.53
C ARG A 115 15.38 54.37 -34.10
N ALA A 116 16.32 55.11 -33.57
CA ALA A 116 16.75 54.94 -32.19
C ALA A 116 15.60 55.17 -31.19
N ALA A 117 14.77 56.19 -31.44
CA ALA A 117 13.57 56.43 -30.61
C ALA A 117 12.51 55.35 -30.79
N GLU A 118 12.20 54.92 -32.02
CA GLU A 118 11.28 53.83 -32.32
C GLU A 118 11.76 52.52 -31.70
N HIS A 119 13.07 52.23 -31.74
CA HIS A 119 13.63 51.03 -31.15
C HIS A 119 13.60 51.07 -29.61
N ALA A 120 13.90 52.21 -28.99
CA ALA A 120 13.75 52.37 -27.57
C ALA A 120 12.31 52.21 -27.07
N GLU A 121 11.35 52.81 -27.81
CA GLU A 121 9.92 52.68 -27.50
C GLU A 121 9.44 51.21 -27.65
N SER A 122 9.83 50.55 -28.73
CA SER A 122 9.51 49.12 -28.96
C SER A 122 10.10 48.22 -27.90
N THR A 123 11.36 48.46 -27.49
CA THR A 123 12.03 47.69 -26.43
C THR A 123 11.33 47.87 -25.08
N THR A 124 11.03 49.14 -24.73
CA THR A 124 10.30 49.43 -23.49
C THR A 124 8.93 48.77 -23.47
N ARG A 125 8.18 48.82 -24.56
CA ARG A 125 6.88 48.18 -24.70
C ARG A 125 6.99 46.66 -24.57
N THR A 126 7.97 46.04 -25.21
CA THR A 126 8.20 44.59 -25.09
C THR A 126 8.55 44.20 -23.67
N LEU A 127 9.41 44.94 -22.95
CA LEU A 127 9.75 44.69 -21.57
C LEU A 127 8.51 44.83 -20.64
N THR A 128 7.70 45.85 -20.86
CA THR A 128 6.45 46.04 -20.11
C THR A 128 5.48 44.90 -20.39
N ASP A 129 5.29 44.51 -21.65
CA ASP A 129 4.42 43.36 -21.98
C ASP A 129 4.92 42.02 -21.37
N VAL A 130 6.23 41.81 -21.31
CA VAL A 130 6.80 40.65 -20.66
C VAL A 130 6.52 40.72 -19.15
N MET A 131 6.78 41.85 -18.51
CA MET A 131 6.52 42.01 -17.05
C MET A 131 5.03 41.89 -16.71
N ASP A 132 4.14 42.37 -17.54
CA ASP A 132 2.69 42.29 -17.31
C ASP A 132 2.13 40.87 -17.57
N ASN A 133 2.83 40.02 -18.33
CA ASN A 133 2.46 38.63 -18.56
C ASN A 133 3.20 37.61 -17.69
N MET A 134 4.18 38.04 -16.91
CA MET A 134 4.79 37.23 -15.85
C MET A 134 3.85 37.23 -14.64
N ASN A 135 3.62 36.06 -14.02
CA ASN A 135 2.90 35.91 -12.76
C ASN A 135 3.66 36.53 -11.56
N SER A 136 4.42 37.58 -11.83
CA SER A 136 5.26 38.26 -10.84
C SER A 136 4.74 39.66 -10.62
N TYR A 137 4.63 40.03 -9.37
CA TYR A 137 4.31 41.40 -8.96
C TYR A 137 5.61 42.14 -8.69
N VAL A 138 5.84 43.27 -9.37
CA VAL A 138 7.08 44.03 -9.25
C VAL A 138 6.77 45.40 -8.68
N LEU A 139 7.53 45.75 -7.62
CA LEU A 139 7.42 47.01 -6.93
C LEU A 139 8.82 47.65 -6.82
N ALA A 140 8.96 48.92 -7.15
CA ALA A 140 10.19 49.66 -6.93
C ALA A 140 9.91 50.81 -5.96
N VAL A 141 10.68 50.84 -4.87
CA VAL A 141 10.51 51.78 -3.74
C VAL A 141 11.79 52.55 -3.54
N ALA A 142 11.68 53.88 -3.48
CA ALA A 142 12.82 54.74 -3.14
C ALA A 142 13.29 54.50 -1.71
N GLN A 143 14.58 54.19 -1.53
CA GLN A 143 15.11 53.79 -0.22
C GLN A 143 15.11 54.94 0.80
N ASP A 144 15.21 56.16 0.34
CA ASP A 144 15.29 57.36 1.16
C ASP A 144 13.93 57.88 1.62
N SER A 145 12.93 57.82 0.77
CA SER A 145 11.59 58.41 1.02
C SER A 145 10.50 57.38 1.28
N GLY A 146 10.74 56.09 0.97
CA GLY A 146 9.71 55.04 0.97
C GLY A 146 8.64 55.24 -0.09
N GLU A 147 8.89 56.13 -1.09
CA GLU A 147 7.96 56.38 -2.18
C GLU A 147 7.98 55.26 -3.21
N ILE A 148 6.81 54.80 -3.64
CA ILE A 148 6.69 53.83 -4.72
C ILE A 148 6.88 54.54 -6.06
N VAL A 149 8.00 54.25 -6.74
CA VAL A 149 8.37 54.86 -8.02
C VAL A 149 7.94 54.06 -9.24
N PHE A 150 7.67 52.78 -9.03
CA PHE A 150 7.17 51.89 -10.04
C PHE A 150 6.35 50.76 -9.40
N ALA A 151 5.26 50.37 -10.03
CA ALA A 151 4.49 49.17 -9.71
C ALA A 151 4.02 48.51 -11.02
N SER A 152 4.11 47.18 -11.13
CA SER A 152 3.57 46.46 -12.26
C SER A 152 2.03 46.57 -12.32
N LYS A 153 1.46 46.48 -13.51
CA LYS A 153 0.00 46.51 -13.68
C LYS A 153 -0.71 45.45 -12.86
N SER A 154 -0.09 44.26 -12.71
CA SER A 154 -0.59 43.19 -11.85
C SER A 154 -0.81 43.65 -10.41
N PHE A 155 0.10 44.47 -9.88
CA PHE A 155 -0.06 45.07 -8.56
C PHE A 155 -1.19 46.11 -8.52
N GLU A 156 -1.21 46.99 -9.53
CA GLU A 156 -2.21 48.09 -9.58
C GLU A 156 -3.64 47.59 -9.81
N GLN A 157 -3.82 46.45 -10.44
CA GLN A 157 -5.13 45.80 -10.58
C GLN A 157 -5.75 45.40 -9.23
N TYR A 158 -4.91 44.98 -8.27
CA TYR A 158 -5.37 44.58 -6.93
C TYR A 158 -5.48 45.74 -5.93
N LEU A 159 -4.53 46.66 -5.96
CA LEU A 159 -4.38 47.69 -4.93
C LEU A 159 -4.68 49.09 -5.43
N GLY A 160 -5.04 49.24 -6.71
CA GLY A 160 -5.23 50.52 -7.36
C GLY A 160 -3.91 51.23 -7.65
N LYS A 161 -3.95 52.49 -8.05
CA LYS A 161 -2.76 53.27 -8.42
C LYS A 161 -1.82 53.44 -7.22
N LEU A 162 -0.62 52.91 -7.36
CA LEU A 162 0.41 52.83 -6.29
C LEU A 162 1.52 53.86 -6.43
N VAL A 163 1.92 54.20 -7.65
CA VAL A 163 3.02 55.12 -7.93
C VAL A 163 2.74 56.50 -7.30
N GLY A 164 3.71 57.01 -6.56
CA GLY A 164 3.63 58.26 -5.82
C GLY A 164 3.08 58.16 -4.39
N LYS A 165 2.61 56.96 -3.94
CA LYS A 165 2.26 56.72 -2.55
C LYS A 165 3.44 56.22 -1.75
N LYS A 166 3.41 56.37 -0.42
CA LYS A 166 4.40 55.73 0.46
C LYS A 166 4.03 54.25 0.66
N GLU A 167 5.08 53.43 0.68
CA GLU A 167 4.92 51.98 0.92
C GLU A 167 4.18 51.70 2.23
N SER A 168 4.50 52.45 3.28
CA SER A 168 3.86 52.35 4.61
C SER A 168 2.36 52.59 4.61
N ASP A 169 1.85 53.35 3.63
CA ASP A 169 0.46 53.70 3.53
C ASP A 169 -0.37 52.64 2.78
N VAL A 170 0.33 51.76 2.06
CA VAL A 170 -0.29 50.72 1.19
C VAL A 170 -0.20 49.35 1.80
N PHE A 171 0.95 49.02 2.41
CA PHE A 171 1.23 47.67 2.94
C PHE A 171 1.21 47.69 4.47
N SER A 172 0.83 46.52 5.07
CA SER A 172 0.77 46.37 6.52
C SER A 172 2.16 46.54 7.17
N LYS A 173 2.15 46.85 8.49
CA LYS A 173 3.39 46.93 9.29
C LYS A 173 4.28 45.70 9.14
N THR A 174 3.68 44.51 9.07
CA THR A 174 4.39 43.23 8.87
C THR A 174 5.20 43.20 7.57
N TRP A 175 4.73 43.81 6.50
CA TRP A 175 5.49 43.97 5.27
C TRP A 175 6.65 44.94 5.43
N CYS A 176 6.41 46.09 6.07
CA CYS A 176 7.43 47.13 6.27
C CYS A 176 8.46 46.76 7.35
N GLU A 177 8.14 45.83 8.25
CA GLU A 177 9.01 45.34 9.32
C GLU A 177 9.74 44.03 9.00
N LEU A 178 9.64 43.53 7.75
CA LEU A 178 10.42 42.36 7.33
C LEU A 178 11.91 42.57 7.66
N PRO A 179 12.63 41.56 8.21
CA PRO A 179 14.00 41.75 8.79
C PRO A 179 15.05 42.34 7.84
N ALA A 180 14.73 42.44 6.56
CA ALA A 180 15.61 42.91 5.50
C ALA A 180 16.06 44.36 5.62
N HIS A 181 15.41 45.15 6.48
CA HIS A 181 15.69 46.58 6.55
C HIS A 181 16.81 46.97 7.55
N LYS A 182 17.38 45.98 8.25
CA LYS A 182 18.57 46.22 9.09
C LYS A 182 19.83 45.92 8.29
N GLU A 183 20.54 47.01 7.99
CA GLU A 183 21.94 47.01 7.50
C GLU A 183 22.18 46.37 6.12
N GLY A 184 21.46 46.77 5.08
CA GLY A 184 21.82 46.41 3.69
C GLY A 184 21.60 44.97 3.28
N MET A 185 20.98 44.14 4.12
CA MET A 185 20.55 42.81 3.75
C MET A 185 19.24 42.89 2.96
N LEU A 186 19.18 42.12 1.87
CA LEU A 186 18.00 41.98 1.01
C LEU A 186 17.15 40.84 1.53
N PHE A 187 15.86 41.06 1.63
CA PHE A 187 14.93 40.01 2.04
C PHE A 187 14.76 38.98 0.92
N GLY A 188 14.79 37.72 1.30
CA GLY A 188 14.39 36.61 0.44
C GLY A 188 13.65 35.58 1.28
N GLY A 189 12.39 35.31 0.97
CA GLY A 189 11.59 34.35 1.72
C GLY A 189 10.12 34.33 1.32
N ASP A 190 9.38 33.39 1.91
CA ASP A 190 7.96 33.20 1.63
C ASP A 190 7.14 34.10 2.57
N TYR A 191 6.16 34.79 2.01
CA TYR A 191 5.28 35.74 2.69
C TYR A 191 3.83 35.50 2.31
N TYR A 192 2.95 35.47 3.32
CA TYR A 192 1.50 35.40 3.10
C TYR A 192 0.90 36.80 3.15
N SER A 193 0.30 37.24 2.06
CA SER A 193 -0.42 38.52 1.99
C SER A 193 -1.88 38.34 2.36
N GLU A 194 -2.29 38.85 3.53
CA GLU A 194 -3.69 38.86 3.94
C GLU A 194 -4.59 39.68 2.98
N ILE A 195 -4.06 40.79 2.42
CA ILE A 195 -4.79 41.66 1.49
C ILE A 195 -5.11 40.93 0.18
N MET A 196 -4.16 40.15 -0.32
CA MET A 196 -4.33 39.42 -1.60
C MET A 196 -4.79 37.98 -1.40
N ASN A 197 -4.82 37.51 -0.14
CA ASN A 197 -5.11 36.11 0.23
C ASN A 197 -4.26 35.10 -0.55
N LYS A 198 -2.94 35.39 -0.65
CA LYS A 198 -1.98 34.63 -1.47
C LYS A 198 -0.62 34.50 -0.80
N TRP A 199 0.05 33.40 -1.10
CA TRP A 199 1.45 33.19 -0.74
C TRP A 199 2.38 33.71 -1.83
N PHE A 200 3.40 34.47 -1.43
CA PHE A 200 4.41 35.01 -2.33
C PHE A 200 5.82 34.61 -1.89
N ASN A 201 6.65 34.25 -2.85
CA ASN A 201 8.09 34.24 -2.66
C ASN A 201 8.60 35.64 -2.99
N VAL A 202 9.13 36.33 -2.01
CA VAL A 202 9.60 37.71 -2.10
C VAL A 202 11.10 37.73 -2.29
N SER A 203 11.57 38.51 -3.26
CA SER A 203 12.99 38.77 -3.47
C SER A 203 13.21 40.27 -3.65
N GLU A 204 14.16 40.81 -2.91
CA GLU A 204 14.53 42.24 -2.96
C GLU A 204 15.94 42.43 -3.47
N LYS A 205 16.15 43.53 -4.25
CA LYS A 205 17.46 43.95 -4.75
C LYS A 205 17.55 45.46 -4.75
N LEU A 206 18.72 46.00 -4.38
CA LEU A 206 19.02 47.43 -4.53
C LEU A 206 19.58 47.68 -5.94
N ILE A 207 18.97 48.64 -6.63
CA ILE A 207 19.39 49.05 -7.98
C ILE A 207 19.56 50.57 -8.04
N LYS A 208 20.36 51.06 -8.96
CA LYS A 208 20.43 52.49 -9.28
C LYS A 208 19.37 52.80 -10.32
N TRP A 209 18.48 53.74 -10.00
CA TRP A 209 17.46 54.22 -10.91
C TRP A 209 18.05 55.23 -11.90
N HIS A 210 17.31 55.50 -12.97
CA HIS A 210 17.75 56.42 -14.06
C HIS A 210 18.02 57.89 -13.56
N ASP A 211 17.40 58.27 -12.46
CA ASP A 211 17.57 59.58 -11.81
C ASP A 211 18.69 59.62 -10.76
N GLY A 212 19.39 58.50 -10.59
CA GLY A 212 20.51 58.35 -9.64
C GLY A 212 20.14 57.92 -8.23
N ARG A 213 18.83 57.85 -7.90
CA ARG A 213 18.36 57.36 -6.57
C ARG A 213 18.62 55.86 -6.43
N THR A 214 18.82 55.42 -5.20
CA THR A 214 18.85 54.01 -4.86
C THR A 214 17.45 53.52 -4.63
N ILE A 215 17.04 52.51 -5.39
CA ILE A 215 15.71 51.94 -5.38
C ILE A 215 15.80 50.49 -4.88
N ARG A 216 14.89 50.12 -4.00
CA ARG A 216 14.64 48.74 -3.62
C ARG A 216 13.60 48.15 -4.60
N LEU A 217 14.08 47.25 -5.41
CA LEU A 217 13.24 46.46 -6.35
C LEU A 217 12.78 45.22 -5.64
N CYS A 218 11.48 45.13 -5.41
CA CYS A 218 10.81 43.97 -4.81
C CYS A 218 10.09 43.19 -5.91
N THR A 219 10.39 41.89 -5.99
CA THR A 219 9.68 40.97 -6.89
C THR A 219 8.95 39.96 -6.04
N LEU A 220 7.63 39.81 -6.25
CA LEU A 220 6.79 38.85 -5.58
C LEU A 220 6.26 37.84 -6.59
N ASN A 221 6.66 36.60 -6.44
CA ASN A 221 6.18 35.49 -7.25
C ASN A 221 5.07 34.77 -6.51
N ASP A 222 3.88 34.66 -7.08
CA ASP A 222 2.78 33.90 -6.52
C ASP A 222 3.14 32.41 -6.45
N ILE A 223 3.24 31.89 -5.23
CA ILE A 223 3.53 30.48 -4.94
C ILE A 223 2.34 29.75 -4.33
N SER A 224 1.14 30.35 -4.38
CA SER A 224 -0.06 29.79 -3.73
C SER A 224 -0.40 28.41 -4.29
N GLU A 225 -0.31 28.20 -5.59
CA GLU A 225 -0.50 26.89 -6.20
C GLU A 225 0.54 25.89 -5.72
N LYS A 226 1.83 26.26 -5.66
CA LYS A 226 2.90 25.41 -5.17
C LYS A 226 2.65 24.97 -3.74
N ILE A 227 2.34 25.90 -2.83
CA ILE A 227 2.02 25.60 -1.43
C ILE A 227 0.79 24.69 -1.32
N ASN A 228 -0.25 24.95 -2.13
CA ASN A 228 -1.41 24.08 -2.16
C ASN A 228 -1.09 22.67 -2.68
N TYR A 229 -0.30 22.56 -3.73
CA TYR A 229 0.17 21.26 -4.23
C TYR A 229 1.02 20.53 -3.20
N GLU A 230 1.95 21.22 -2.52
CA GLU A 230 2.76 20.64 -1.46
C GLU A 230 1.88 20.10 -0.31
N ARG A 231 0.87 20.85 0.13
CA ARG A 231 -0.09 20.41 1.15
C ARG A 231 -0.95 19.22 0.68
N VAL A 232 -1.37 19.21 -0.58
CA VAL A 232 -2.12 18.08 -1.15
C VAL A 232 -1.24 16.84 -1.23
N ILE A 233 -0.01 16.99 -1.71
CA ILE A 233 0.97 15.91 -1.78
C ILE A 233 1.25 15.39 -0.36
N GLU A 234 1.49 16.26 0.61
CA GLU A 234 1.72 15.88 2.01
C GLU A 234 0.54 15.08 2.56
N LYS A 235 -0.69 15.53 2.33
CA LYS A 235 -1.89 14.77 2.71
C LYS A 235 -1.96 13.40 2.00
N GLN A 236 -1.67 13.33 0.70
CA GLN A 236 -1.71 12.07 -0.04
C GLN A 236 -0.59 11.10 0.39
N VAL A 237 0.58 11.62 0.76
CA VAL A 237 1.74 10.81 1.17
C VAL A 237 1.59 10.29 2.61
N PHE A 238 1.03 11.10 3.52
CA PHE A 238 1.05 10.80 4.95
C PHE A 238 -0.31 10.44 5.56
N TYR A 239 -1.40 10.56 4.81
CA TYR A 239 -2.75 10.27 5.29
C TYR A 239 -3.45 9.22 4.41
N ASP A 240 -4.35 8.48 5.01
CA ASP A 240 -5.25 7.55 4.31
C ASP A 240 -6.43 8.31 3.70
N ASN A 241 -6.64 8.14 2.40
CA ASN A 241 -7.67 8.88 1.66
C ASN A 241 -9.11 8.49 2.04
N LEU A 242 -9.32 7.30 2.59
CA LEU A 242 -10.65 6.81 2.96
C LEU A 242 -11.09 7.36 4.32
N THR A 243 -10.22 7.26 5.31
CA THR A 243 -10.54 7.57 6.73
C THR A 243 -10.05 8.94 7.17
N GLY A 244 -9.09 9.53 6.46
CA GLY A 244 -8.45 10.80 6.85
C GLY A 244 -7.41 10.67 7.97
N LEU A 245 -7.22 9.49 8.55
CA LEU A 245 -6.20 9.23 9.55
C LEU A 245 -4.80 9.23 8.93
N PRO A 246 -3.73 9.50 9.69
CA PRO A 246 -2.36 9.25 9.25
C PRO A 246 -2.20 7.79 8.80
N ASN A 247 -1.44 7.59 7.72
CA ASN A 247 -1.26 6.29 7.10
C ASN A 247 -0.04 5.53 7.68
N ARG A 248 0.27 4.36 7.10
CA ARG A 248 1.41 3.52 7.48
C ARG A 248 2.75 4.25 7.46
N LEU A 249 3.01 5.11 6.44
CA LEU A 249 4.26 5.85 6.37
C LEU A 249 4.42 6.84 7.52
N SER A 250 3.32 7.45 7.96
CA SER A 250 3.28 8.30 9.15
C SER A 250 3.55 7.51 10.44
N LEU A 251 3.01 6.29 10.54
CA LEU A 251 3.29 5.38 11.64
C LEU A 251 4.78 5.02 11.71
N ASP A 252 5.38 4.60 10.58
CA ASP A 252 6.78 4.20 10.52
C ASP A 252 7.70 5.33 10.98
N LYS A 253 7.44 6.58 10.55
CA LYS A 253 8.17 7.77 11.02
C LYS A 253 7.99 8.02 12.52
N SER A 254 6.78 7.83 13.04
CA SER A 254 6.47 8.05 14.45
C SER A 254 7.17 7.02 15.33
N ILE A 255 7.17 5.74 14.94
CA ILE A 255 7.89 4.67 15.65
C ILE A 255 9.39 4.94 15.61
N GLN A 256 9.94 5.32 14.45
CA GLN A 256 11.36 5.64 14.30
C GLN A 256 11.78 6.78 15.24
N GLY A 257 11.00 7.87 15.28
CA GLY A 257 11.26 9.00 16.18
C GLY A 257 11.21 8.63 17.66
N ILE A 258 10.31 7.72 18.07
CA ILE A 258 10.22 7.20 19.43
C ILE A 258 11.44 6.34 19.77
N ILE A 259 11.89 5.48 18.85
CA ILE A 259 13.09 4.66 19.05
C ILE A 259 14.33 5.57 19.23
N GLU A 260 14.46 6.62 18.39
CA GLU A 260 15.58 7.57 18.48
C GLU A 260 15.57 8.41 19.75
N SER A 261 14.40 8.73 20.30
CA SER A 261 14.26 9.48 21.55
C SER A 261 14.29 8.61 22.81
N ASP A 262 14.28 7.27 22.66
CA ASP A 262 14.19 6.28 23.75
C ASP A 262 12.99 6.54 24.70
N GLU A 263 11.88 7.04 24.14
CA GLU A 263 10.66 7.37 24.89
C GLU A 263 9.83 6.09 25.12
N ASN A 264 9.58 5.74 26.39
CA ASN A 264 8.75 4.56 26.72
C ASN A 264 7.36 4.69 26.08
N SER A 265 7.03 3.76 25.21
CA SER A 265 5.80 3.79 24.43
C SER A 265 5.21 2.41 24.22
N THR A 266 3.93 2.40 23.86
CA THR A 266 3.20 1.17 23.54
C THR A 266 2.57 1.32 22.18
N VAL A 267 2.70 0.29 21.34
CA VAL A 267 2.00 0.18 20.05
C VAL A 267 0.93 -0.90 20.15
N MET A 268 -0.23 -0.61 19.60
CA MET A 268 -1.38 -1.51 19.57
C MET A 268 -1.89 -1.62 18.15
N LEU A 269 -1.91 -2.83 17.60
CA LEU A 269 -2.54 -3.14 16.31
C LEU A 269 -3.96 -3.65 16.57
N ILE A 270 -4.91 -3.12 15.86
CA ILE A 270 -6.34 -3.43 15.93
C ILE A 270 -6.77 -3.89 14.55
N ASP A 271 -7.30 -5.09 14.47
CA ASP A 271 -7.78 -5.72 13.24
C ASP A 271 -9.26 -6.07 13.38
N LEU A 272 -10.05 -5.75 12.36
CA LEU A 272 -11.49 -5.97 12.34
C LEU A 272 -11.83 -7.43 12.06
N ASP A 273 -12.45 -8.09 13.04
CA ASP A 273 -12.81 -9.50 12.90
C ASP A 273 -13.83 -9.72 11.79
N ASN A 274 -13.52 -10.64 10.88
CA ASN A 274 -14.42 -11.03 9.78
C ASN A 274 -14.87 -9.88 8.85
N PHE A 275 -14.09 -8.82 8.70
CA PHE A 275 -14.43 -7.68 7.83
C PHE A 275 -14.73 -8.07 6.39
N LYS A 276 -14.07 -9.12 5.87
CA LYS A 276 -14.40 -9.69 4.56
C LYS A 276 -15.85 -10.13 4.47
N ASN A 277 -16.39 -10.81 5.49
CA ASN A 277 -17.79 -11.26 5.51
C ASN A 277 -18.76 -10.07 5.50
N ILE A 278 -18.38 -8.95 6.13
CA ILE A 278 -19.15 -7.70 6.08
C ILE A 278 -19.20 -7.17 4.65
N ASN A 279 -18.05 -7.14 3.96
CA ASN A 279 -17.99 -6.74 2.56
C ASN A 279 -18.81 -7.66 1.66
N ASP A 280 -18.73 -8.97 1.85
CA ASP A 280 -19.45 -9.96 1.06
C ASP A 280 -20.95 -9.88 1.29
N SER A 281 -21.40 -9.56 2.52
CA SER A 281 -22.82 -9.50 2.89
C SER A 281 -23.48 -8.15 2.58
N TYR A 282 -22.78 -7.04 2.84
CA TYR A 282 -23.33 -5.66 2.74
C TYR A 282 -22.76 -4.86 1.56
N GLY A 283 -21.77 -5.41 0.84
CA GLY A 283 -21.07 -4.77 -0.28
C GLY A 283 -19.94 -3.82 0.15
N HIS A 284 -18.94 -3.67 -0.71
CA HIS A 284 -17.71 -2.86 -0.44
C HIS A 284 -18.00 -1.40 -0.07
N ASN A 285 -19.04 -0.78 -0.66
CA ASN A 285 -19.40 0.60 -0.32
C ASN A 285 -19.84 0.76 1.16
N ASN A 286 -20.48 -0.25 1.73
CA ASN A 286 -20.87 -0.23 3.13
C ASN A 286 -19.68 -0.59 4.05
N GLY A 287 -18.77 -1.46 3.61
CA GLY A 287 -17.49 -1.66 4.28
C GLY A 287 -16.66 -0.38 4.37
N ASP A 288 -16.57 0.38 3.29
CA ASP A 288 -15.89 1.68 3.27
C ASP A 288 -16.52 2.69 4.22
N ARG A 289 -17.85 2.69 4.34
CA ARG A 289 -18.57 3.54 5.31
C ARG A 289 -18.26 3.14 6.75
N LEU A 290 -18.25 1.83 7.04
CA LEU A 290 -17.85 1.32 8.36
C LEU A 290 -16.44 1.80 8.71
N LEU A 291 -15.49 1.66 7.79
CA LEU A 291 -14.12 2.12 8.00
C LEU A 291 -14.02 3.63 8.26
N LYS A 292 -14.85 4.45 7.61
CA LYS A 292 -14.94 5.89 7.86
C LYS A 292 -15.48 6.20 9.26
N GLU A 293 -16.53 5.50 9.69
CA GLU A 293 -17.09 5.68 11.04
C GLU A 293 -16.11 5.25 12.13
N ILE A 294 -15.38 4.14 11.90
CA ILE A 294 -14.30 3.71 12.80
C ILE A 294 -13.16 4.74 12.81
N GLY A 295 -12.77 5.24 11.63
CA GLY A 295 -11.75 6.30 11.52
C GLY A 295 -12.13 7.55 12.31
N LYS A 296 -13.38 7.99 12.21
CA LYS A 296 -13.91 9.13 12.97
C LYS A 296 -13.91 8.87 14.49
N PHE A 297 -14.32 7.67 14.91
CA PHE A 297 -14.23 7.28 16.32
C PHE A 297 -12.80 7.40 16.84
N PHE A 298 -11.81 6.92 16.09
CA PHE A 298 -10.42 6.99 16.49
C PHE A 298 -9.86 8.41 16.44
N GLU A 299 -10.28 9.24 15.49
CA GLU A 299 -9.90 10.65 15.44
C GLU A 299 -10.41 11.40 16.68
N ASP A 300 -11.71 11.26 16.99
CA ASP A 300 -12.33 11.85 18.18
C ASP A 300 -11.68 11.33 19.48
N PHE A 301 -11.27 10.06 19.51
CA PHE A 301 -10.59 9.45 20.64
C PHE A 301 -9.18 10.03 20.84
N ALA A 302 -8.42 10.20 19.75
CA ALA A 302 -7.10 10.82 19.79
C ALA A 302 -7.14 12.30 20.20
N GLN A 303 -8.14 13.04 19.76
CA GLN A 303 -8.30 14.47 20.14
C GLN A 303 -8.49 14.67 21.65
N LYS A 304 -9.11 13.70 22.34
CA LYS A 304 -9.34 13.75 23.79
C LYS A 304 -8.11 13.35 24.60
N ASN A 305 -7.16 12.63 24.00
CA ASN A 305 -5.95 12.17 24.66
C ASN A 305 -4.69 12.55 23.87
N LYS A 306 -3.99 13.61 24.31
CA LYS A 306 -2.81 14.15 23.63
C LYS A 306 -1.62 13.18 23.53
N LYS A 307 -1.57 12.14 24.36
CA LYS A 307 -0.53 11.11 24.37
C LYS A 307 -0.84 9.95 23.41
N LEU A 308 -1.98 9.99 22.74
CA LEU A 308 -2.47 8.97 21.84
C LEU A 308 -2.43 9.47 20.39
N SER A 309 -1.88 8.64 19.52
CA SER A 309 -1.90 8.86 18.06
C SER A 309 -2.47 7.63 17.37
N VAL A 310 -3.31 7.85 16.35
CA VAL A 310 -3.96 6.75 15.62
C VAL A 310 -3.59 6.81 14.15
N PHE A 311 -3.45 5.63 13.56
CA PHE A 311 -3.02 5.45 12.17
C PHE A 311 -3.88 4.40 11.48
N ARG A 312 -4.12 4.56 10.19
CA ARG A 312 -4.64 3.51 9.31
C ARG A 312 -3.47 2.71 8.76
N PHE A 313 -3.35 1.43 9.14
CA PHE A 313 -2.20 0.58 8.79
C PHE A 313 -2.43 -0.26 7.54
N GLY A 314 -3.61 -0.87 7.42
CA GLY A 314 -3.98 -1.75 6.32
C GLY A 314 -5.42 -1.53 5.83
N SER A 315 -6.00 -2.55 5.19
CA SER A 315 -7.37 -2.50 4.67
C SER A 315 -8.40 -2.39 5.80
N ASP A 316 -8.24 -3.20 6.83
CA ASP A 316 -9.09 -3.37 8.00
C ASP A 316 -8.31 -3.25 9.32
N GLU A 317 -7.10 -2.68 9.26
CA GLU A 317 -6.16 -2.58 10.36
C GLU A 317 -5.93 -1.12 10.77
N PHE A 318 -5.99 -0.86 12.06
CA PHE A 318 -5.69 0.41 12.69
C PHE A 318 -4.58 0.24 13.72
N VAL A 319 -3.75 1.26 13.90
CA VAL A 319 -2.70 1.25 14.92
C VAL A 319 -2.87 2.43 15.85
N VAL A 320 -2.77 2.16 17.15
CA VAL A 320 -2.72 3.17 18.20
C VAL A 320 -1.32 3.19 18.80
N LEU A 321 -0.72 4.36 18.86
CA LEU A 321 0.52 4.64 19.58
C LEU A 321 0.22 5.39 20.85
N LEU A 322 0.72 4.88 21.99
CA LEU A 322 0.57 5.44 23.30
C LEU A 322 1.95 5.82 23.84
N ARG A 323 2.13 7.08 24.20
CA ARG A 323 3.38 7.59 24.75
C ARG A 323 3.27 7.72 26.25
N ASP A 324 4.30 7.22 26.97
CA ASP A 324 4.45 7.38 28.41
C ASP A 324 3.14 7.04 29.19
N GLN A 325 2.62 5.82 28.98
CA GLN A 325 1.44 5.28 29.63
C GLN A 325 1.81 4.08 30.51
N ASP A 326 1.17 3.97 31.66
CA ASP A 326 1.31 2.77 32.51
C ASP A 326 0.41 1.62 32.02
N GLN A 327 0.54 0.45 32.67
CA GLN A 327 -0.24 -0.73 32.25
C GLN A 327 -1.74 -0.54 32.49
N THR A 328 -2.12 0.16 33.54
CA THR A 328 -3.53 0.39 33.90
C THR A 328 -4.21 1.27 32.85
N GLU A 329 -3.52 2.34 32.42
CA GLU A 329 -3.99 3.24 31.36
C GLU A 329 -4.11 2.49 30.02
N ILE A 330 -3.15 1.61 29.69
CA ILE A 330 -3.20 0.78 28.48
C ILE A 330 -4.41 -0.16 28.50
N ASP A 331 -4.62 -0.85 29.65
CA ASP A 331 -5.74 -1.80 29.81
C ASP A 331 -7.10 -1.08 29.75
N GLU A 332 -7.19 0.14 30.29
CA GLU A 332 -8.39 0.97 30.20
C GLU A 332 -8.69 1.38 28.75
N ILE A 333 -7.66 1.79 27.99
CA ILE A 333 -7.78 2.12 26.58
C ILE A 333 -8.23 0.90 25.77
N CYS A 334 -7.63 -0.27 26.02
CA CYS A 334 -8.05 -1.53 25.39
C CYS A 334 -9.53 -1.82 25.66
N LYS A 335 -9.96 -1.65 26.89
CA LYS A 335 -11.35 -1.85 27.28
C LYS A 335 -12.30 -0.87 26.58
N ILE A 336 -11.98 0.42 26.54
CA ILE A 336 -12.79 1.42 25.84
C ILE A 336 -12.96 1.06 24.35
N ILE A 337 -11.89 0.61 23.70
CA ILE A 337 -11.94 0.18 22.31
C ILE A 337 -12.83 -1.06 22.17
N HIS A 338 -12.61 -2.11 22.99
CA HIS A 338 -13.45 -3.32 22.96
C HIS A 338 -14.93 -3.03 23.22
N ASP A 339 -15.23 -2.22 24.24
CA ASP A 339 -16.60 -1.85 24.57
C ASP A 339 -17.29 -1.16 23.38
N LYS A 340 -16.55 -0.30 22.65
CA LYS A 340 -17.07 0.37 21.43
C LYS A 340 -17.30 -0.63 20.30
N PHE A 341 -16.37 -1.56 20.07
CA PHE A 341 -16.49 -2.55 18.99
C PHE A 341 -17.54 -3.64 19.29
N ASN A 342 -17.89 -3.85 20.56
CA ASN A 342 -19.00 -4.70 20.95
C ASN A 342 -20.38 -4.02 20.85
N THR A 343 -20.46 -2.78 20.34
CA THR A 343 -21.70 -2.08 20.04
C THR A 343 -22.00 -2.05 18.54
N GLU A 344 -23.24 -1.73 18.20
CA GLU A 344 -23.66 -1.56 16.82
C GLU A 344 -22.95 -0.37 16.14
N TRP A 345 -22.53 -0.57 14.91
CA TRP A 345 -22.05 0.48 14.03
C TRP A 345 -23.15 0.91 13.06
N GLN A 346 -23.40 2.21 12.94
CA GLN A 346 -24.37 2.75 11.99
C GLN A 346 -23.73 2.90 10.62
N ILE A 347 -24.29 2.24 9.61
CA ILE A 347 -23.84 2.31 8.22
C ILE A 347 -25.02 2.75 7.36
N ALA A 348 -25.12 4.05 7.08
CA ALA A 348 -26.24 4.63 6.36
C ALA A 348 -27.61 4.28 7.03
N ASN A 349 -28.42 3.42 6.38
CA ASN A 349 -29.74 3.01 6.86
C ASN A 349 -29.72 1.62 7.54
N SER A 350 -28.55 1.05 7.79
CA SER A 350 -28.39 -0.29 8.37
C SER A 350 -27.43 -0.24 9.56
N THR A 351 -27.54 -1.23 10.43
CA THR A 351 -26.57 -1.46 11.51
C THR A 351 -25.77 -2.72 11.24
N CYS A 352 -24.51 -2.75 11.66
CA CYS A 352 -23.73 -3.98 11.64
C CYS A 352 -22.95 -4.14 12.96
N TYR A 353 -22.64 -5.37 13.29
CA TYR A 353 -21.74 -5.74 14.37
C TYR A 353 -20.36 -6.08 13.79
N CYS A 354 -19.33 -5.51 14.35
CA CYS A 354 -17.96 -5.80 13.99
C CYS A 354 -17.10 -5.78 15.25
N THR A 355 -16.61 -6.95 15.66
CA THR A 355 -15.65 -7.05 16.76
C THR A 355 -14.23 -6.77 16.25
N CYS A 356 -13.28 -6.64 17.16
CA CYS A 356 -11.88 -6.46 16.81
C CYS A 356 -10.97 -7.34 17.70
N SER A 357 -9.89 -7.81 17.08
CA SER A 357 -8.77 -8.42 17.78
C SER A 357 -7.65 -7.39 17.95
N MET A 358 -6.95 -7.40 19.09
CA MET A 358 -5.90 -6.44 19.39
C MET A 358 -4.59 -7.10 19.79
N GLY A 359 -3.48 -6.65 19.20
CA GLY A 359 -2.12 -7.03 19.57
C GLY A 359 -1.38 -5.83 20.13
N VAL A 360 -0.81 -5.95 21.33
CA VAL A 360 -0.16 -4.86 22.08
C VAL A 360 1.31 -5.20 22.33
N ALA A 361 2.22 -4.24 22.11
CA ALA A 361 3.64 -4.40 22.41
C ALA A 361 4.25 -3.12 22.95
N LYS A 362 5.09 -3.24 24.00
CA LYS A 362 5.89 -2.14 24.54
C LYS A 362 7.20 -2.00 23.79
N PHE A 363 7.63 -0.76 23.58
CA PHE A 363 8.88 -0.37 22.93
C PHE A 363 9.33 1.03 23.43
N PRO A 364 10.59 1.48 23.22
CA PRO A 364 11.67 0.72 22.60
C PRO A 364 12.26 -0.33 23.56
N LYS A 365 12.91 -1.32 22.97
CA LYS A 365 13.82 -2.25 23.61
C LYS A 365 15.19 -2.10 22.98
N LEU A 366 16.22 -2.66 23.59
CA LEU A 366 17.57 -2.70 23.00
C LEU A 366 17.52 -3.29 21.60
N ASP A 367 18.16 -2.62 20.65
CA ASP A 367 18.23 -2.99 19.22
C ASP A 367 16.88 -3.01 18.48
N ASP A 368 15.87 -2.27 18.96
CA ASP A 368 14.61 -2.13 18.23
C ASP A 368 14.78 -1.36 16.92
N THR A 369 14.09 -1.84 15.92
CA THR A 369 13.82 -1.19 14.64
C THR A 369 12.31 -1.12 14.42
N VAL A 370 11.85 -0.29 13.50
CA VAL A 370 10.43 -0.24 13.12
C VAL A 370 9.90 -1.65 12.78
N ASN A 371 10.67 -2.42 12.03
CA ASN A 371 10.29 -3.77 11.63
C ASN A 371 10.17 -4.74 12.82
N THR A 372 11.05 -4.65 13.82
CA THR A 372 10.97 -5.53 15.01
C THR A 372 9.78 -5.17 15.88
N VAL A 373 9.45 -3.89 16.01
CA VAL A 373 8.27 -3.43 16.74
C VAL A 373 6.98 -3.89 16.04
N LEU A 374 6.86 -3.68 14.72
CA LEU A 374 5.70 -4.12 13.94
C LEU A 374 5.55 -5.65 13.97
N LYS A 375 6.64 -6.40 13.84
CA LYS A 375 6.61 -7.86 13.94
C LYS A 375 6.03 -8.36 15.28
N ARG A 376 6.33 -7.68 16.40
CA ARG A 376 5.77 -8.07 17.71
C ARG A 376 4.25 -7.93 17.76
N ILE A 377 3.72 -6.84 17.25
CA ILE A 377 2.26 -6.65 17.22
C ILE A 377 1.57 -7.59 16.26
N ASP A 378 2.19 -7.89 15.09
CA ASP A 378 1.68 -8.88 14.15
C ASP A 378 1.60 -10.28 14.77
N LEU A 379 2.61 -10.67 15.56
CA LEU A 379 2.60 -11.92 16.31
C LEU A 379 1.50 -11.92 17.38
N ALA A 380 1.34 -10.82 18.13
CA ALA A 380 0.33 -10.72 19.17
C ALA A 380 -1.09 -10.82 18.58
N ILE A 381 -1.38 -10.12 17.47
CA ILE A 381 -2.70 -10.16 16.84
C ILE A 381 -2.98 -11.51 16.18
N SER A 382 -1.98 -12.15 15.57
CA SER A 382 -2.09 -13.50 15.06
C SER A 382 -2.45 -14.51 16.15
N TYR A 383 -1.91 -14.32 17.34
CA TYR A 383 -2.26 -15.13 18.51
C TYR A 383 -3.68 -14.83 19.01
N ALA A 384 -4.09 -13.54 19.06
CA ALA A 384 -5.45 -13.15 19.42
C ALA A 384 -6.51 -13.81 18.49
N LYS A 385 -6.28 -13.76 17.19
CA LYS A 385 -7.18 -14.40 16.21
C LYS A 385 -7.33 -15.91 16.40
N LYS A 386 -6.27 -16.59 16.88
CA LYS A 386 -6.30 -18.03 17.16
C LYS A 386 -6.99 -18.36 18.49
N GLN A 387 -6.97 -17.46 19.46
CA GLN A 387 -7.65 -17.62 20.75
C GLN A 387 -9.16 -17.38 20.68
N GLY A 388 -9.74 -17.25 19.49
CA GLY A 388 -11.18 -17.10 19.28
C GLY A 388 -11.59 -15.69 18.87
N LYS A 389 -10.64 -14.81 18.51
CA LYS A 389 -10.89 -13.42 18.13
C LYS A 389 -11.46 -12.58 19.27
N ASN A 390 -11.87 -11.33 19.00
CA ASN A 390 -12.48 -10.39 19.95
C ASN A 390 -11.75 -10.34 21.30
N CYS A 391 -10.44 -10.32 21.30
CA CYS A 391 -9.60 -10.29 22.50
C CYS A 391 -8.33 -9.46 22.30
N THR A 392 -7.71 -9.06 23.42
CA THR A 392 -6.44 -8.33 23.44
C THR A 392 -5.31 -9.25 23.90
N ILE A 393 -4.22 -9.27 23.18
CA ILE A 393 -3.01 -10.01 23.53
C ILE A 393 -1.83 -9.05 23.68
N ASN A 394 -1.25 -9.06 24.87
CA ASN A 394 0.02 -8.39 25.15
C ASN A 394 1.18 -9.27 24.70
N TYR A 395 1.99 -8.78 23.78
CA TYR A 395 3.16 -9.50 23.31
C TYR A 395 4.14 -9.81 24.45
N ASN A 396 4.56 -11.03 24.51
CA ASN A 396 5.69 -11.48 25.33
C ASN A 396 6.56 -12.47 24.53
N GLU A 397 7.76 -12.73 25.01
CA GLU A 397 8.71 -13.63 24.33
C GLU A 397 8.20 -15.07 24.19
N THR A 398 7.30 -15.50 25.08
CA THR A 398 6.68 -16.83 25.01
C THR A 398 5.76 -16.93 23.78
N ILE A 399 4.93 -15.92 23.54
CA ILE A 399 4.05 -15.85 22.35
C ILE A 399 4.90 -15.85 21.08
N GLY A 400 5.98 -15.06 21.06
CA GLY A 400 6.91 -15.04 19.91
C GLY A 400 7.49 -16.42 19.62
N ARG A 401 7.91 -17.16 20.67
CA ARG A 401 8.43 -18.54 20.54
C ARG A 401 7.37 -19.53 20.07
N ILE A 402 6.15 -19.47 20.62
CA ILE A 402 5.04 -20.35 20.20
C ILE A 402 4.75 -20.19 18.72
N LEU A 403 4.61 -18.95 18.24
CA LEU A 403 4.27 -18.68 16.83
C LEU A 403 5.44 -18.99 15.88
N SER A 404 6.69 -18.69 16.26
CA SER A 404 7.85 -19.08 15.47
C SER A 404 7.93 -20.60 15.33
N ARG A 405 7.75 -21.34 16.46
CA ARG A 405 7.68 -22.81 16.44
C ARG A 405 6.59 -23.31 15.49
N GLN A 406 5.41 -22.68 15.49
CA GLN A 406 4.31 -23.09 14.64
C GLN A 406 4.64 -22.92 13.16
N ILE A 407 5.23 -21.77 12.76
CA ILE A 407 5.66 -21.50 11.37
C ILE A 407 6.69 -22.56 10.93
N ASP A 408 7.64 -22.87 11.79
CA ASP A 408 8.63 -23.91 11.50
C ASP A 408 7.99 -25.29 11.35
N LEU A 409 7.05 -25.66 12.21
CA LEU A 409 6.32 -26.92 12.10
C LEU A 409 5.47 -26.99 10.84
N GLU A 410 4.79 -25.91 10.42
CA GLU A 410 4.03 -25.86 9.17
C GLU A 410 4.93 -26.12 7.95
N ARG A 411 6.10 -25.49 7.93
CA ARG A 411 7.12 -25.72 6.86
C ARG A 411 7.64 -27.15 6.86
N LEU A 412 7.92 -27.70 8.05
CA LEU A 412 8.42 -29.07 8.20
C LEU A 412 7.35 -30.11 7.81
N MET A 413 6.09 -29.87 8.17
CA MET A 413 4.98 -30.73 7.78
C MET A 413 4.85 -30.80 6.25
N HIS A 414 4.86 -29.67 5.58
CA HIS A 414 4.85 -29.62 4.11
C HIS A 414 6.01 -30.41 3.50
N ARG A 415 7.25 -30.20 4.02
CA ARG A 415 8.44 -30.94 3.58
C ARG A 415 8.28 -32.44 3.77
N ASP A 416 7.84 -32.89 4.93
CA ASP A 416 7.78 -34.30 5.28
C ASP A 416 6.66 -35.03 4.50
N ILE A 417 5.54 -34.37 4.23
CA ILE A 417 4.47 -34.92 3.38
C ILE A 417 4.95 -35.04 1.95
N THR A 418 5.57 -34.01 1.37
CA THR A 418 6.10 -34.03 -0.02
C THR A 418 7.23 -35.04 -0.21
N ASN A 419 7.98 -35.34 0.85
CA ASN A 419 9.02 -36.35 0.85
C ASN A 419 8.52 -37.77 1.21
N GLY A 420 7.26 -38.07 0.94
CA GLY A 420 6.70 -39.41 1.15
C GLY A 420 6.45 -39.74 2.63
N PHE A 421 6.06 -38.79 3.44
CA PHE A 421 5.72 -38.93 4.86
C PHE A 421 6.91 -39.40 5.74
N ALA A 422 8.13 -38.97 5.40
CA ALA A 422 9.38 -39.50 5.96
C ALA A 422 9.44 -39.62 7.47
N HIS A 423 8.81 -38.72 8.21
CA HIS A 423 8.87 -38.67 9.68
C HIS A 423 7.53 -38.99 10.36
N PHE A 424 6.51 -39.40 9.58
CA PHE A 424 5.23 -39.86 10.11
C PHE A 424 5.25 -41.38 10.32
N LYS A 425 4.80 -41.84 11.49
CA LYS A 425 4.78 -43.24 11.89
C LYS A 425 3.50 -43.60 12.62
N ALA A 426 3.08 -44.87 12.54
CA ALA A 426 2.04 -45.41 13.37
C ALA A 426 2.61 -45.99 14.67
N TYR A 427 2.03 -45.61 15.81
CA TYR A 427 2.23 -46.24 17.09
C TYR A 427 0.96 -47.00 17.45
N TYR A 428 1.08 -48.06 18.19
CA TYR A 428 -0.01 -48.96 18.55
C TYR A 428 -0.23 -48.98 20.02
N GLN A 429 -1.44 -48.72 20.49
CA GLN A 429 -1.83 -48.80 21.88
C GLN A 429 -2.70 -50.04 22.10
N PRO A 430 -2.40 -50.93 23.06
CA PRO A 430 -3.13 -52.16 23.23
C PRO A 430 -4.52 -51.92 23.81
N ILE A 431 -5.50 -52.73 23.33
CA ILE A 431 -6.89 -52.83 23.82
C ILE A 431 -7.09 -54.21 24.37
N PHE A 432 -7.61 -54.29 25.61
CA PHE A 432 -7.81 -55.52 26.33
C PHE A 432 -9.27 -55.80 26.61
N SER A 433 -9.68 -57.06 26.58
CA SER A 433 -10.96 -57.48 27.16
C SER A 433 -10.99 -57.21 28.65
N SER A 434 -12.06 -56.59 29.13
CA SER A 434 -12.25 -56.29 30.55
C SER A 434 -12.40 -57.58 31.35
N SER A 435 -13.13 -58.57 30.88
CA SER A 435 -13.42 -59.83 31.57
C SER A 435 -12.25 -60.79 31.58
N GLU A 436 -11.56 -60.98 30.42
CA GLU A 436 -10.51 -61.99 30.28
C GLU A 436 -9.09 -61.46 30.48
N LYS A 437 -8.90 -60.12 30.58
CA LYS A 437 -7.59 -59.47 30.52
C LYS A 437 -6.70 -59.92 29.33
N LYS A 438 -7.35 -60.20 28.22
CA LYS A 438 -6.68 -60.67 27.01
C LYS A 438 -6.61 -59.58 25.99
N LEU A 439 -5.50 -59.49 25.27
CA LEU A 439 -5.34 -58.57 24.13
C LEU A 439 -6.34 -58.93 23.04
N VAL A 440 -7.18 -57.97 22.66
CA VAL A 440 -8.20 -58.13 21.62
C VAL A 440 -8.01 -57.21 20.41
N GLY A 441 -7.20 -56.18 20.54
CA GLY A 441 -6.89 -55.25 19.47
C GLY A 441 -5.87 -54.18 19.86
N CYS A 442 -5.74 -53.18 19.02
CA CYS A 442 -4.96 -52.00 19.30
C CYS A 442 -5.52 -50.80 18.53
N GLU A 443 -5.29 -49.64 19.08
CA GLU A 443 -5.52 -48.37 18.35
C GLU A 443 -4.23 -47.90 17.70
N ALA A 444 -4.30 -47.53 16.43
CA ALA A 444 -3.22 -46.97 15.65
C ALA A 444 -3.21 -45.43 15.72
N LEU A 445 -2.20 -44.91 16.35
CA LEU A 445 -2.05 -43.49 16.65
C LEU A 445 -0.90 -42.91 15.84
N MET A 446 -1.19 -41.92 15.00
CA MET A 446 -0.17 -41.23 14.23
C MET A 446 0.79 -40.47 15.14
N ARG A 447 2.08 -40.53 14.82
CA ARG A 447 3.16 -39.78 15.45
C ARG A 447 3.98 -39.09 14.39
N TRP A 448 4.35 -37.85 14.64
CA TRP A 448 5.23 -37.07 13.80
C TRP A 448 6.49 -36.68 14.54
N ASN A 449 7.63 -37.08 14.02
CA ASN A 449 8.93 -36.98 14.68
C ASN A 449 9.96 -36.29 13.75
N PRO A 450 9.75 -34.99 13.37
CA PRO A 450 10.75 -34.28 12.58
C PRO A 450 12.06 -34.16 13.36
N PRO A 451 13.22 -34.33 12.72
CA PRO A 451 14.52 -34.34 13.40
C PRO A 451 14.81 -33.06 14.20
N GLU A 452 14.29 -31.92 13.73
CA GLU A 452 14.54 -30.61 14.30
C GLU A 452 13.82 -30.38 15.65
N PHE A 453 12.66 -31.01 15.83
CA PHE A 453 11.83 -30.81 17.02
C PHE A 453 11.56 -32.08 17.84
N GLY A 454 12.01 -33.23 17.33
CA GLY A 454 11.68 -34.52 17.94
C GLY A 454 10.18 -34.83 17.84
N GLN A 455 9.63 -35.48 18.85
CA GLN A 455 8.21 -35.86 18.84
C GLN A 455 7.30 -34.65 19.03
N VAL A 456 6.50 -34.35 18.00
CA VAL A 456 5.45 -33.32 18.03
C VAL A 456 4.15 -33.97 18.49
N SER A 457 3.42 -33.29 19.41
CA SER A 457 2.15 -33.79 19.94
C SER A 457 1.08 -33.87 18.87
N PRO A 458 0.24 -34.93 18.83
CA PRO A 458 -0.95 -34.98 17.99
C PRO A 458 -1.88 -33.77 18.18
N ALA A 459 -2.06 -33.31 19.41
CA ALA A 459 -2.84 -32.11 19.72
C ALA A 459 -2.27 -30.81 19.08
N GLU A 460 -0.98 -30.80 18.68
CA GLU A 460 -0.35 -29.68 18.00
C GLU A 460 -0.40 -29.85 16.48
N PHE A 461 -0.10 -31.04 15.95
CA PHE A 461 0.05 -31.20 14.49
C PHE A 461 -1.27 -31.58 13.77
N ILE A 462 -2.24 -32.23 14.39
CA ILE A 462 -3.51 -32.61 13.75
C ILE A 462 -4.35 -31.38 13.40
N PRO A 463 -4.62 -30.42 14.33
CA PRO A 463 -5.32 -29.17 13.96
C PRO A 463 -4.57 -28.33 12.93
N MET A 464 -3.23 -28.41 12.91
CA MET A 464 -2.42 -27.78 11.88
C MET A 464 -2.63 -28.44 10.51
N ALA A 465 -2.67 -29.76 10.46
CA ALA A 465 -2.91 -30.53 9.24
C ALA A 465 -4.31 -30.24 8.66
N GLU A 466 -5.31 -30.15 9.51
CA GLU A 466 -6.68 -29.77 9.14
C GLU A 466 -6.72 -28.38 8.49
N ARG A 467 -6.15 -27.38 9.18
CA ARG A 467 -6.08 -25.99 8.67
C ARG A 467 -5.31 -25.86 7.37
N LEU A 468 -4.25 -26.66 7.17
CA LEU A 468 -3.44 -26.67 5.94
C LEU A 468 -4.02 -27.56 4.84
N GLY A 469 -5.09 -28.30 5.10
CA GLY A 469 -5.69 -29.22 4.15
C GLY A 469 -4.90 -30.52 3.95
N TYR A 470 -3.99 -30.87 4.86
CA TYR A 470 -3.18 -32.10 4.77
C TYR A 470 -3.79 -33.30 5.50
N ILE A 471 -4.88 -33.09 6.24
CA ILE A 471 -5.48 -34.15 7.07
C ILE A 471 -5.89 -35.38 6.25
N ASN A 472 -6.38 -35.17 5.03
CA ASN A 472 -6.79 -36.26 4.12
C ASN A 472 -5.57 -37.08 3.67
N LEU A 473 -4.48 -36.43 3.29
CA LEU A 473 -3.23 -37.11 2.91
C LEU A 473 -2.62 -37.89 4.08
N LEU A 474 -2.65 -37.32 5.27
CA LEU A 474 -2.18 -37.99 6.50
C LEU A 474 -3.06 -39.18 6.86
N GLY A 475 -4.38 -39.05 6.70
CA GLY A 475 -5.32 -40.12 6.95
C GLY A 475 -5.16 -41.29 5.97
N GLU A 476 -5.01 -41.02 4.67
CA GLU A 476 -4.70 -42.07 3.69
C GLU A 476 -3.38 -42.77 4.03
N ASN A 477 -2.37 -42.02 4.46
CA ASN A 477 -1.08 -42.58 4.82
C ASN A 477 -1.15 -43.48 6.07
N ILE A 478 -1.89 -43.08 7.12
CA ILE A 478 -2.03 -43.89 8.32
C ILE A 478 -2.81 -45.18 8.01
N ILE A 479 -3.89 -45.10 7.22
CA ILE A 479 -4.64 -46.28 6.78
C ILE A 479 -3.75 -47.24 5.99
N ARG A 480 -2.90 -46.73 5.11
CA ARG A 480 -1.96 -47.53 4.33
C ARG A 480 -0.91 -48.24 5.20
N ILE A 481 -0.33 -47.52 6.17
CA ILE A 481 0.66 -48.10 7.10
C ILE A 481 0.00 -49.16 7.99
N THR A 482 -1.14 -48.82 8.59
CA THR A 482 -1.85 -49.69 9.55
C THR A 482 -2.51 -50.89 8.85
N GLY A 483 -3.05 -50.71 7.64
CA GLY A 483 -3.59 -51.78 6.81
C GLY A 483 -2.56 -52.85 6.48
N ARG A 484 -1.37 -52.44 6.07
CA ARG A 484 -0.24 -53.38 5.84
C ARG A 484 0.19 -54.10 7.12
N GLN A 485 0.20 -53.41 8.25
CA GLN A 485 0.54 -54.02 9.54
C GLN A 485 -0.58 -54.97 10.01
N CYS A 486 -1.87 -54.62 9.81
CA CYS A 486 -3.01 -55.48 10.09
C CYS A 486 -2.96 -56.78 9.25
N LYS A 487 -2.66 -56.66 7.95
CA LYS A 487 -2.46 -57.81 7.05
C LYS A 487 -1.32 -58.72 7.56
N LYS A 488 -0.17 -58.15 7.90
CA LYS A 488 0.96 -58.91 8.45
C LYS A 488 0.57 -59.69 9.68
N TRP A 489 -0.21 -59.15 10.62
CA TRP A 489 -0.64 -59.82 11.83
C TRP A 489 -1.74 -60.85 11.53
N ALA A 490 -2.66 -60.56 10.62
CA ALA A 490 -3.65 -61.53 10.21
C ALA A 490 -3.04 -62.78 9.52
N ASP A 491 -2.04 -62.58 8.65
CA ASP A 491 -1.31 -63.66 7.99
C ASP A 491 -0.51 -64.51 8.96
N ALA A 492 -0.10 -63.92 10.09
CA ALA A 492 0.51 -64.64 11.25
C ALA A 492 -0.49 -65.32 12.13
N GLY A 493 -1.78 -65.37 11.77
CA GLY A 493 -2.83 -66.05 12.53
C GLY A 493 -3.28 -65.32 13.82
N LEU A 494 -2.97 -63.99 13.91
CA LEU A 494 -3.35 -63.17 15.05
C LEU A 494 -4.74 -62.61 14.88
N ASP A 495 -5.63 -62.90 15.86
CA ASP A 495 -6.99 -62.35 15.88
C ASP A 495 -7.01 -61.03 16.65
N LEU A 496 -6.55 -59.96 16.00
CA LEU A 496 -6.48 -58.63 16.56
C LEU A 496 -7.28 -57.62 15.72
N ARG A 497 -8.05 -56.77 16.39
CA ARG A 497 -8.70 -55.64 15.74
C ARG A 497 -7.76 -54.41 15.72
N MET A 498 -7.75 -53.71 14.59
CA MET A 498 -6.97 -52.47 14.38
C MET A 498 -7.91 -51.29 14.35
N ASN A 499 -7.87 -50.45 15.34
CA ASN A 499 -8.67 -49.22 15.39
C ASN A 499 -7.90 -48.10 14.75
N ILE A 500 -8.55 -47.27 13.91
CA ILE A 500 -7.95 -46.16 13.13
C ILE A 500 -8.87 -44.96 13.20
N ASN A 501 -8.34 -43.83 13.62
CA ASN A 501 -9.06 -42.56 13.68
C ASN A 501 -9.36 -42.01 12.28
N LEU A 502 -10.60 -41.58 12.04
CA LEU A 502 -11.03 -40.85 10.85
C LEU A 502 -11.49 -39.45 11.20
N SER A 503 -10.98 -38.44 10.50
CA SER A 503 -11.48 -37.08 10.64
C SER A 503 -12.78 -36.85 9.86
N VAL A 504 -13.62 -35.94 10.37
CA VAL A 504 -14.84 -35.52 9.68
C VAL A 504 -14.52 -34.97 8.27
N GLY A 505 -13.40 -34.23 8.14
CA GLY A 505 -12.96 -33.69 6.86
C GLY A 505 -12.68 -34.76 5.81
N GLN A 506 -12.19 -35.94 6.19
CA GLN A 506 -11.97 -37.06 5.26
C GLN A 506 -13.29 -37.70 4.80
N ILE A 507 -14.21 -37.92 5.71
CA ILE A 507 -15.48 -38.62 5.44
C ILE A 507 -16.38 -37.79 4.49
N ILE A 508 -16.30 -36.47 4.54
CA ILE A 508 -17.13 -35.58 3.73
C ILE A 508 -16.61 -35.49 2.26
N GLU A 509 -15.36 -35.91 2.00
CA GLU A 509 -14.80 -35.89 0.64
C GLU A 509 -15.64 -36.72 -0.35
N PRO A 510 -15.90 -36.19 -1.55
CA PRO A 510 -16.77 -36.89 -2.51
C PRO A 510 -16.23 -38.26 -2.96
N ASP A 511 -14.91 -38.44 -2.97
CA ASP A 511 -14.19 -39.63 -3.41
C ASP A 511 -13.72 -40.54 -2.25
N PHE A 512 -14.18 -40.26 -1.02
CA PHE A 512 -13.73 -40.97 0.17
C PHE A 512 -13.92 -42.47 0.09
N LEU A 513 -15.10 -42.97 -0.35
CA LEU A 513 -15.38 -44.39 -0.47
C LEU A 513 -14.48 -45.09 -1.48
N ASP A 514 -14.26 -44.47 -2.64
CA ASP A 514 -13.35 -45.00 -3.69
C ASP A 514 -11.90 -45.08 -3.18
N LYS A 515 -11.47 -44.09 -2.40
CA LYS A 515 -10.16 -44.07 -1.76
C LYS A 515 -10.02 -45.18 -0.73
N ILE A 516 -11.01 -45.39 0.12
CA ILE A 516 -11.00 -46.46 1.13
C ILE A 516 -10.92 -47.83 0.42
N ASP A 517 -11.69 -48.07 -0.64
CA ASP A 517 -11.62 -49.29 -1.40
C ASP A 517 -10.25 -49.53 -2.02
N THR A 518 -9.68 -48.51 -2.64
CA THR A 518 -8.31 -48.56 -3.17
C THR A 518 -7.29 -48.89 -2.07
N LEU A 519 -7.42 -48.30 -0.88
CA LEU A 519 -6.49 -48.56 0.23
C LEU A 519 -6.63 -49.98 0.79
N PHE A 520 -7.80 -50.57 0.84
CA PHE A 520 -7.98 -51.97 1.20
C PHE A 520 -7.37 -52.90 0.14
N ASP A 521 -7.57 -52.65 -1.14
CA ASP A 521 -6.96 -53.40 -2.23
C ASP A 521 -5.41 -53.30 -2.21
N GLU A 522 -4.87 -52.12 -2.02
CA GLU A 522 -3.41 -51.88 -1.94
C GLU A 522 -2.77 -52.58 -0.73
N THR A 523 -3.44 -52.62 0.39
CA THR A 523 -2.89 -53.13 1.64
C THR A 523 -3.16 -54.62 1.85
N GLY A 524 -4.23 -55.12 1.27
CA GLY A 524 -4.74 -56.43 1.50
C GLY A 524 -5.24 -56.70 2.93
N ALA A 525 -5.54 -55.60 3.66
CA ALA A 525 -6.04 -55.70 5.04
C ALA A 525 -7.43 -56.35 5.05
N PRO A 526 -7.70 -57.32 5.94
CA PRO A 526 -9.03 -57.92 6.06
C PRO A 526 -9.96 -56.88 6.70
N PRO A 527 -11.05 -56.47 6.02
CA PRO A 527 -11.96 -55.40 6.51
C PRO A 527 -12.53 -55.67 7.90
N GLU A 528 -12.83 -56.92 8.20
CA GLU A 528 -13.41 -57.36 9.49
C GLU A 528 -12.48 -57.19 10.68
N LYS A 529 -11.18 -56.95 10.41
CA LYS A 529 -10.15 -56.62 11.44
C LYS A 529 -9.94 -55.13 11.61
N ILE A 530 -10.50 -54.29 10.76
CA ILE A 530 -10.39 -52.84 10.86
C ILE A 530 -11.64 -52.27 11.58
N CYS A 531 -11.38 -51.31 12.46
CA CYS A 531 -12.39 -50.50 13.10
C CYS A 531 -12.07 -49.03 12.89
N PHE A 532 -12.93 -48.26 12.24
CA PHE A 532 -12.76 -46.83 12.13
C PHE A 532 -13.39 -46.14 13.34
N GLU A 533 -12.62 -45.18 13.92
CA GLU A 533 -13.07 -44.37 15.04
C GLU A 533 -13.48 -42.98 14.50
N VAL A 534 -14.67 -42.55 14.85
CA VAL A 534 -15.26 -41.28 14.43
C VAL A 534 -15.69 -40.49 15.66
N THR A 535 -15.41 -39.21 15.72
CA THR A 535 -15.78 -38.37 16.86
C THR A 535 -17.29 -38.05 16.84
N GLU A 536 -17.81 -37.69 18.01
CA GLU A 536 -19.21 -37.26 18.20
C GLU A 536 -19.62 -36.10 17.29
N SER A 537 -18.68 -35.20 16.95
CA SER A 537 -18.90 -34.04 16.08
C SER A 537 -19.37 -34.41 14.65
N LEU A 538 -19.18 -35.64 14.23
CA LEU A 538 -19.65 -36.16 12.95
C LEU A 538 -21.18 -36.06 12.79
N ALA A 539 -21.90 -36.23 13.92
CA ALA A 539 -23.36 -36.21 13.95
C ALA A 539 -23.99 -34.82 13.70
N ILE A 540 -23.21 -33.76 13.79
CA ILE A 540 -23.69 -32.38 13.61
C ILE A 540 -23.85 -32.02 12.14
N HIS A 541 -23.14 -32.71 11.25
CA HIS A 541 -23.25 -32.54 9.81
C HIS A 541 -24.46 -33.33 9.25
N ASP A 542 -24.59 -33.49 7.98
CA ASP A 542 -25.71 -34.15 7.31
C ASP A 542 -25.86 -35.64 7.78
N MET A 543 -26.75 -35.89 8.73
CA MET A 543 -26.97 -37.19 9.38
C MET A 543 -27.32 -38.30 8.38
N GLU A 544 -28.17 -38.03 7.40
CA GLU A 544 -28.62 -39.04 6.42
C GLU A 544 -27.44 -39.45 5.52
N LYS A 545 -26.71 -38.49 4.99
CA LYS A 545 -25.55 -38.75 4.17
C LYS A 545 -24.48 -39.52 4.94
N MET A 546 -24.26 -39.18 6.21
CA MET A 546 -23.30 -39.84 7.06
C MET A 546 -23.66 -41.29 7.36
N LYS A 547 -24.97 -41.56 7.62
CA LYS A 547 -25.50 -42.90 7.82
C LYS A 547 -25.29 -43.77 6.57
N GLU A 548 -25.54 -43.25 5.38
CA GLU A 548 -25.28 -43.96 4.11
C GLU A 548 -23.82 -44.33 3.93
N LEU A 549 -22.92 -43.37 4.19
CA LEU A 549 -21.46 -43.58 4.07
C LEU A 549 -20.95 -44.64 5.05
N LEU A 550 -21.33 -44.53 6.33
CA LEU A 550 -20.92 -45.47 7.36
C LEU A 550 -21.52 -46.88 7.08
N LYS A 551 -22.75 -46.96 6.56
CA LYS A 551 -23.36 -48.20 6.17
C LYS A 551 -22.60 -48.87 5.03
N HIS A 552 -22.16 -48.14 4.02
CA HIS A 552 -21.34 -48.69 2.93
C HIS A 552 -20.04 -49.31 3.46
N ILE A 553 -19.39 -48.65 4.42
CA ILE A 553 -18.18 -49.14 5.07
C ILE A 553 -18.48 -50.43 5.89
N THR A 554 -19.55 -50.45 6.67
CA THR A 554 -19.93 -51.62 7.47
C THR A 554 -20.40 -52.79 6.65
N ASP A 555 -21.03 -52.58 5.50
CA ASP A 555 -21.44 -53.64 4.56
C ASP A 555 -20.21 -54.41 3.99
N LYS A 556 -19.02 -53.82 4.03
CA LYS A 556 -17.74 -54.48 3.71
C LYS A 556 -17.12 -55.27 4.86
N GLY A 557 -17.74 -55.23 6.05
CA GLY A 557 -17.28 -55.92 7.24
C GLY A 557 -16.46 -55.07 8.20
N VAL A 558 -16.13 -53.81 7.85
CA VAL A 558 -15.43 -52.87 8.71
C VAL A 558 -16.31 -52.49 9.89
N LYS A 559 -15.70 -52.32 11.08
CA LYS A 559 -16.42 -51.90 12.29
C LYS A 559 -16.32 -50.37 12.46
N ILE A 560 -17.29 -49.78 13.14
CA ILE A 560 -17.31 -48.35 13.46
C ILE A 560 -17.37 -48.18 14.98
N ALA A 561 -16.49 -47.37 15.54
CA ALA A 561 -16.52 -46.92 16.94
C ALA A 561 -16.80 -45.41 16.98
N LEU A 562 -17.66 -45.02 17.92
CA LEU A 562 -17.89 -43.62 18.26
C LEU A 562 -16.94 -43.22 19.37
N ASP A 563 -16.09 -42.23 19.11
CA ASP A 563 -15.01 -41.75 19.98
C ASP A 563 -15.42 -40.51 20.77
N ASP A 564 -14.71 -40.23 21.87
CA ASP A 564 -14.89 -39.10 22.81
C ASP A 564 -16.34 -38.95 23.34
N PHE A 565 -17.04 -40.07 23.54
CA PHE A 565 -18.45 -40.02 23.92
C PHE A 565 -18.67 -39.40 25.31
N GLY A 566 -19.60 -38.40 25.33
CA GLY A 566 -20.02 -37.68 26.53
C GLY A 566 -19.37 -36.30 26.71
N THR A 567 -18.46 -35.91 25.83
CA THR A 567 -17.82 -34.57 25.87
C THR A 567 -18.57 -33.50 25.06
N GLY A 568 -19.50 -33.89 24.22
CA GLY A 568 -20.25 -33.02 23.33
C GLY A 568 -21.78 -33.09 23.49
N TYR A 569 -22.50 -32.59 22.45
CA TYR A 569 -23.97 -32.56 22.39
C TYR A 569 -24.53 -33.80 21.69
N SER A 570 -24.14 -35.03 22.08
CA SER A 570 -24.72 -36.24 21.46
C SER A 570 -26.20 -36.29 21.67
N SER A 571 -26.92 -36.20 20.57
CA SER A 571 -28.32 -36.66 20.54
C SER A 571 -28.34 -38.20 20.67
N LEU A 572 -29.02 -38.75 21.63
CA LEU A 572 -29.26 -40.20 21.76
C LEU A 572 -29.84 -40.82 20.45
N ASN A 573 -30.43 -39.97 19.59
CA ASN A 573 -30.86 -40.35 18.25
C ASN A 573 -29.69 -40.75 17.33
N CYS A 574 -28.54 -40.10 17.47
CA CYS A 574 -27.35 -40.42 16.70
C CYS A 574 -26.87 -41.86 16.95
N ILE A 575 -26.79 -42.28 18.24
CA ILE A 575 -26.39 -43.62 18.60
C ILE A 575 -27.33 -44.68 18.05
N LYS A 576 -28.65 -44.39 18.05
CA LYS A 576 -29.68 -45.30 17.58
C LYS A 576 -29.67 -45.46 16.05
N GLU A 577 -29.33 -44.40 15.29
CA GLU A 577 -29.49 -44.41 13.85
C GLU A 577 -28.22 -44.79 13.08
N MET A 578 -27.05 -44.60 13.69
CA MET A 578 -25.76 -44.94 13.06
C MET A 578 -25.43 -46.44 13.22
N PRO A 579 -24.73 -47.03 12.24
CA PRO A 579 -24.31 -48.44 12.29
C PRO A 579 -23.07 -48.61 13.19
N LEU A 580 -23.19 -48.28 14.47
CA LEU A 580 -22.10 -48.33 15.45
C LEU A 580 -21.91 -49.76 15.99
N ASN A 581 -20.63 -50.11 16.20
CA ASN A 581 -20.27 -51.39 16.84
C ASN A 581 -19.68 -51.18 18.23
N THR A 582 -19.10 -50.03 18.51
CA THR A 582 -18.44 -49.72 19.80
C THR A 582 -18.66 -48.26 20.16
N ILE A 583 -18.86 -47.96 21.41
CA ILE A 583 -18.80 -46.62 22.00
C ILE A 583 -17.56 -46.53 22.90
N LYS A 584 -16.71 -45.51 22.72
CA LYS A 584 -15.54 -45.25 23.52
C LYS A 584 -15.87 -44.14 24.55
N ILE A 585 -15.81 -44.47 25.84
CA ILE A 585 -16.05 -43.51 26.91
C ILE A 585 -14.75 -42.71 27.11
N ASP A 586 -14.86 -41.38 27.00
CA ASP A 586 -13.71 -40.47 27.10
C ASP A 586 -13.02 -40.56 28.45
N LYS A 587 -11.70 -40.36 28.46
CA LYS A 587 -10.82 -40.40 29.63
C LYS A 587 -11.32 -39.51 30.77
N SER A 588 -11.93 -38.35 30.50
CA SER A 588 -12.39 -37.43 31.57
C SER A 588 -13.37 -38.07 32.54
N PHE A 589 -14.20 -39.03 32.09
CA PHE A 589 -15.07 -39.80 32.96
C PHE A 589 -14.30 -40.87 33.78
N ILE A 590 -13.27 -41.42 33.16
CA ILE A 590 -12.47 -42.49 33.79
C ILE A 590 -11.51 -41.95 34.87
N ASP A 591 -10.97 -40.73 34.67
CA ASP A 591 -10.09 -40.06 35.63
C ASP A 591 -10.78 -39.83 37.02
N ASP A 592 -12.10 -39.60 36.99
CA ASP A 592 -12.87 -39.29 38.17
C ASP A 592 -13.68 -40.50 38.74
N ILE A 593 -13.72 -41.63 38.03
CA ILE A 593 -14.59 -42.77 38.37
C ILE A 593 -14.38 -43.36 39.74
N ALA A 594 -13.11 -43.31 40.23
CA ALA A 594 -12.76 -43.82 41.55
C ALA A 594 -13.02 -42.79 42.68
N LYS A 595 -13.17 -41.48 42.31
CA LYS A 595 -13.28 -40.39 43.29
C LYS A 595 -14.71 -39.89 43.43
N ASN A 596 -15.51 -39.99 42.38
CA ASN A 596 -16.86 -39.47 42.31
C ASN A 596 -17.87 -40.61 42.00
N PRO A 597 -18.71 -41.01 42.98
CA PRO A 597 -19.73 -42.04 42.74
C PRO A 597 -20.73 -41.73 41.63
N ASP A 598 -21.05 -40.46 41.41
CA ASP A 598 -21.98 -40.05 40.35
C ASP A 598 -21.40 -40.33 38.94
N THR A 599 -20.08 -40.22 38.78
CA THR A 599 -19.40 -40.60 37.54
C THR A 599 -19.53 -42.09 37.25
N ALA A 600 -19.38 -42.94 38.27
CA ALA A 600 -19.59 -44.40 38.11
C ALA A 600 -21.02 -44.73 37.74
N VAL A 601 -22.03 -44.03 38.29
CA VAL A 601 -23.42 -44.16 37.90
C VAL A 601 -23.65 -43.74 36.42
N PHE A 602 -23.02 -42.67 36.01
CA PHE A 602 -23.09 -42.17 34.62
C PHE A 602 -22.48 -43.18 33.61
N VAL A 603 -21.28 -43.70 33.94
CA VAL A 603 -20.62 -44.73 33.12
C VAL A 603 -21.46 -45.98 33.06
N LYS A 604 -22.07 -46.42 34.17
CA LYS A 604 -22.99 -47.56 34.19
C LYS A 604 -24.22 -47.34 33.29
N MET A 605 -24.75 -46.13 33.29
CA MET A 605 -25.87 -45.79 32.41
C MET A 605 -25.50 -45.92 30.93
N ILE A 606 -24.30 -45.43 30.56
CA ILE A 606 -23.76 -45.56 29.20
C ILE A 606 -23.58 -47.03 28.84
N VAL A 607 -22.97 -47.83 29.67
CA VAL A 607 -22.76 -49.28 29.46
C VAL A 607 -24.11 -50.00 29.22
N ASN A 608 -25.09 -49.80 30.09
CA ASN A 608 -26.39 -50.41 29.96
C ASN A 608 -27.12 -50.02 28.67
N LEU A 609 -27.14 -48.71 28.37
CA LEU A 609 -27.74 -48.18 27.14
C LEU A 609 -27.09 -48.79 25.89
N SER A 610 -25.76 -48.87 25.89
CA SER A 610 -25.02 -49.41 24.73
C SER A 610 -25.30 -50.91 24.56
N HIS A 611 -25.33 -51.68 25.62
CA HIS A 611 -25.66 -53.11 25.60
C HIS A 611 -27.13 -53.38 25.15
N ASP A 612 -28.10 -52.55 25.58
CA ASP A 612 -29.48 -52.59 25.10
C ASP A 612 -29.59 -52.32 23.58
N LEU A 613 -28.64 -51.56 23.03
CA LEU A 613 -28.54 -51.31 21.60
C LEU A 613 -27.62 -52.29 20.86
N HIS A 614 -27.09 -53.32 21.54
CA HIS A 614 -26.12 -54.27 21.02
C HIS A 614 -24.79 -53.66 20.55
N ILE A 615 -24.37 -52.58 21.22
CA ILE A 615 -23.09 -51.85 20.99
C ILE A 615 -22.14 -52.16 22.09
N ALA A 616 -20.90 -52.56 21.81
CA ALA A 616 -19.87 -52.76 22.79
C ALA A 616 -19.31 -51.45 23.37
N VAL A 617 -18.81 -51.50 24.59
CA VAL A 617 -18.24 -50.30 25.26
C VAL A 617 -16.76 -50.46 25.48
N CYS A 618 -15.98 -49.44 25.10
CA CYS A 618 -14.56 -49.27 25.40
C CYS A 618 -14.39 -48.14 26.41
N ALA A 619 -13.69 -48.41 27.52
CA ALA A 619 -13.28 -47.37 28.46
C ALA A 619 -11.85 -46.93 28.17
N GLU A 620 -11.67 -45.62 27.99
CA GLU A 620 -10.38 -45.03 27.63
C GLU A 620 -9.64 -44.42 28.85
N GLY A 621 -8.32 -44.30 28.68
CA GLY A 621 -7.51 -43.58 29.68
C GLY A 621 -7.36 -44.27 31.01
N VAL A 622 -7.57 -45.60 31.07
CA VAL A 622 -7.37 -46.35 32.34
C VAL A 622 -5.91 -46.39 32.71
N GLU A 623 -5.55 -45.80 33.84
CA GLU A 623 -4.17 -45.70 34.35
C GLU A 623 -3.93 -46.50 35.63
N GLU A 624 -4.99 -46.74 36.41
CA GLU A 624 -4.90 -47.36 37.74
C GLU A 624 -5.69 -48.68 37.84
N GLN A 625 -5.21 -49.59 38.68
CA GLN A 625 -5.89 -50.87 38.97
C GLN A 625 -7.32 -50.65 39.49
N VAL A 626 -7.53 -49.62 40.35
CA VAL A 626 -8.86 -49.36 40.92
C VAL A 626 -9.87 -48.97 39.82
N GLN A 627 -9.45 -48.16 38.82
CA GLN A 627 -10.30 -47.81 37.69
C GLN A 627 -10.67 -49.07 36.92
N PHE A 628 -9.68 -49.93 36.63
CA PHE A 628 -9.92 -51.20 35.95
C PHE A 628 -10.92 -52.07 36.68
N ASP A 629 -10.79 -52.25 38.00
CA ASP A 629 -11.71 -53.12 38.80
C ASP A 629 -13.14 -52.58 38.79
N ILE A 630 -13.33 -51.23 38.92
CA ILE A 630 -14.64 -50.60 38.83
C ILE A 630 -15.24 -50.84 37.46
N LEU A 631 -14.50 -50.59 36.39
CA LEU A 631 -15.01 -50.74 34.99
C LEU A 631 -15.37 -52.19 34.66
N ARG A 632 -14.58 -53.16 35.15
CA ARG A 632 -14.92 -54.56 35.02
C ARG A 632 -16.23 -54.91 35.73
N ASP A 633 -16.43 -54.40 36.93
CA ASP A 633 -17.63 -54.61 37.74
C ASP A 633 -18.85 -53.87 37.14
N LEU A 634 -18.63 -52.85 36.36
CA LEU A 634 -19.63 -52.16 35.53
C LEU A 634 -19.89 -52.87 34.20
N GLU A 635 -19.27 -54.01 33.92
CA GLU A 635 -19.44 -54.86 32.73
C GLU A 635 -19.04 -54.17 31.43
N THR A 636 -18.02 -53.25 31.44
CA THR A 636 -17.45 -52.75 30.19
C THR A 636 -16.81 -53.88 29.41
N ASP A 637 -16.90 -53.85 28.05
CA ASP A 637 -16.43 -54.94 27.19
C ASP A 637 -14.89 -54.91 27.01
N VAL A 638 -14.38 -53.76 26.67
CA VAL A 638 -12.95 -53.57 26.39
C VAL A 638 -12.38 -52.31 27.09
N ILE A 639 -11.12 -52.33 27.32
CA ILE A 639 -10.43 -51.30 28.11
C ILE A 639 -9.13 -50.93 27.41
N GLN A 640 -8.85 -49.63 27.36
CA GLN A 640 -7.64 -49.04 26.82
C GLN A 640 -7.06 -48.04 27.83
N GLY A 641 -5.73 -48.03 27.98
CA GLY A 641 -5.08 -47.05 28.87
C GLY A 641 -3.64 -47.41 29.20
N TYR A 642 -2.98 -46.48 29.88
CA TYR A 642 -1.55 -46.65 30.27
C TYR A 642 -1.36 -47.76 31.31
N TYR A 643 -2.37 -48.18 31.97
CA TYR A 643 -2.33 -49.34 32.85
C TYR A 643 -1.84 -50.60 32.11
N PHE A 644 -2.28 -50.82 30.88
CA PHE A 644 -1.85 -51.94 30.04
C PHE A 644 -0.65 -51.62 29.19
N GLY A 645 -0.60 -50.43 28.62
CA GLY A 645 0.50 -49.99 27.79
C GLY A 645 0.32 -48.62 27.18
N ARG A 646 1.42 -47.89 27.06
CA ARG A 646 1.48 -46.66 26.28
C ARG A 646 1.56 -46.98 24.79
N PRO A 647 1.15 -46.07 23.92
CA PRO A 647 1.37 -46.20 22.48
C PRO A 647 2.84 -46.46 22.16
N MET A 648 3.14 -47.48 21.35
CA MET A 648 4.49 -47.91 21.03
C MET A 648 4.63 -48.30 19.55
N PRO A 649 5.83 -48.23 18.95
CA PRO A 649 6.09 -48.75 17.61
C PRO A 649 5.73 -50.24 17.48
N SER A 650 5.44 -50.70 16.23
CA SER A 650 5.02 -52.07 15.95
C SER A 650 5.97 -53.14 16.44
N ASP A 651 7.30 -52.94 16.32
CA ASP A 651 8.32 -53.84 16.81
C ASP A 651 8.24 -54.06 18.32
N LYS A 652 8.11 -53.00 19.08
CA LYS A 652 7.93 -53.09 20.52
C LYS A 652 6.60 -53.70 20.95
N PHE A 653 5.55 -53.42 20.15
CA PHE A 653 4.23 -54.01 20.38
C PHE A 653 4.25 -55.50 20.15
N GLU A 654 4.89 -55.96 19.05
CA GLU A 654 5.12 -57.37 18.74
C GLU A 654 5.95 -58.09 19.85
N GLU A 655 7.05 -57.49 20.29
CA GLU A 655 7.90 -58.00 21.35
C GLU A 655 7.13 -58.16 22.66
N LYS A 656 6.37 -57.16 23.05
CA LYS A 656 5.73 -57.14 24.37
C LYS A 656 4.48 -58.01 24.47
N PHE A 657 3.68 -58.07 23.39
CA PHE A 657 2.33 -58.67 23.48
C PHE A 657 2.10 -59.84 22.53
N LEU A 658 2.96 -60.07 21.54
CA LEU A 658 2.74 -61.06 20.49
C LEU A 658 3.88 -62.09 20.38
N SER A 659 4.98 -61.97 21.16
CA SER A 659 6.17 -62.81 21.02
C SER A 659 5.90 -64.30 21.11
N GLU A 660 5.06 -64.71 22.07
CA GLU A 660 4.70 -66.12 22.26
C GLU A 660 3.92 -66.69 21.06
N LYS A 661 2.97 -65.90 20.51
CA LYS A 661 2.16 -66.32 19.38
C LYS A 661 2.89 -66.29 18.04
N LEU A 662 3.78 -65.32 17.84
CA LEU A 662 4.63 -65.22 16.63
C LEU A 662 5.72 -66.29 16.56
N GLN A 663 6.16 -66.82 17.70
CA GLN A 663 7.11 -67.97 17.75
C GLN A 663 6.43 -69.28 17.44
N SER A 664 5.15 -69.46 17.68
CA SER A 664 4.38 -70.69 17.39
C SER A 664 3.99 -70.81 15.92
N VAL A 665 4.12 -69.77 15.10
CA VAL A 665 3.80 -69.73 13.67
C VAL A 665 5.05 -69.86 12.78
N LYS A 666 6.26 -69.73 13.37
CA LYS A 666 7.54 -70.06 12.71
C LYS A 666 7.85 -71.56 12.88
#